data_9ca3ec240e81ee3c960a2997c953e825
#
_entry.id   9ca3ec240e81ee3c960a2997c953e825
#
_cell.length_a   1.000
_cell.length_b   1.000
_cell.length_c   1.000
_cell.angle_alpha   90.00
_cell.angle_beta   90.00
_cell.angle_gamma   90.00
#
_symmetry.space_group_name_H-M   'P 1'
#
loop_
_entity.id
_entity.type
_entity.pdbx_description
1 polymer ?
#
loop_
_entity_poly.entity_id
_entity_poly.type
_entity_poly.pdbx_seq_one_letter_code
_entity_poly.pdbx_strand_id
1 'polypeptide(L)'
;MSALTKIGAKLRISAVSFLNARPITYGLERALGASNDQIDLSFDLPSRCAERLAEGDADLGLIPVGAYAASTEELRIVPGIAIASHGAVRTVLLVGEVPWSEMKEIALDGASRSSAMLLKLLCHEQGLTPQFREVAHDEVLAAVHGTTGALVIGDAGFEAAGRFPQVQDLGTAWHDLTGLPFVYAVWAGRPGAVDAEAVAMLQKSLGDGLAARPLIARAHAEAHGGAPAIYESYLSQNIRYRLGAEELSGMAAFFSRARAAGLVDGTPRARLYEGGAATARAANGARPRSVDALLSDAAAGGRLTPEEAMRVYAEAPVLELGAAADARRRMLHPDDVVTYIIDRNVNYTNVCVTRCKFCNFYRPPTNKTEGYVLSREELAKKFQETVDLGGVQILLQGGLNPNLPIGWYEELFRWMKANFPLAIHGLSPEEIRYIAELEGMSIRNVIERLIAAGLDSIPGGGAEILDDEIRHAISPLKCTTDTWMEVMRQAHALGLRTTATMVFGFGEEPRHLVGHLERLRELQDKTAGFTAFICWPFQAEGTRLKLHDDTTAMRYLRIFALSRLYLDNFPGLQVSWPTMGPEVGQVGLRFGGNDFGSAMIEENVVSQAGAVFKLSADDIERYIRTAGFEPRRRNMRYERLAAA
;
A
#
# COMPACT_ATOMS: atom_id res chain seq x y z
N MET A 1 -0.26 -35.85 -18.48
CA MET A 1 -0.02 -35.55 -19.92
C MET A 1 -0.20 -34.05 -20.06
N SER A 2 0.88 -33.36 -20.38
CA SER A 2 1.01 -31.90 -20.50
C SER A 2 0.03 -31.38 -21.56
N ALA A 3 -0.81 -30.41 -21.19
CA ALA A 3 -1.58 -29.61 -22.13
C ALA A 3 -0.61 -28.74 -22.93
N LEU A 4 -0.47 -29.05 -24.18
CA LEU A 4 0.32 -28.31 -25.16
C LEU A 4 -0.19 -26.87 -25.23
N THR A 5 0.63 -25.95 -24.79
CA THR A 5 0.56 -24.52 -25.12
C THR A 5 0.41 -24.43 -26.65
N LYS A 6 -0.68 -23.81 -27.13
CA LYS A 6 -0.86 -23.49 -28.54
C LYS A 6 0.20 -22.44 -28.91
N ILE A 7 1.32 -22.88 -29.45
CA ILE A 7 2.34 -21.99 -30.01
C ILE A 7 1.68 -21.20 -31.15
N GLY A 8 1.51 -19.88 -30.96
CA GLY A 8 1.09 -18.93 -32.00
C GLY A 8 -0.36 -18.46 -31.99
N ALA A 9 -1.21 -18.83 -31.00
CA ALA A 9 -2.58 -18.28 -30.92
C ALA A 9 -2.60 -17.05 -30.00
N LYS A 10 -3.21 -15.94 -30.46
CA LYS A 10 -3.43 -14.74 -29.64
C LYS A 10 -4.41 -15.03 -28.51
N LEU A 11 -4.15 -14.47 -27.32
CA LEU A 11 -5.11 -14.48 -26.20
C LEU A 11 -6.26 -13.51 -26.52
N ARG A 12 -7.46 -14.03 -26.72
CA ARG A 12 -8.67 -13.24 -27.04
C ARG A 12 -9.28 -12.71 -25.74
N ILE A 13 -9.32 -11.40 -25.60
CA ILE A 13 -9.75 -10.69 -24.39
C ILE A 13 -10.98 -9.84 -24.72
N SER A 14 -12.08 -10.02 -23.97
CA SER A 14 -13.26 -9.16 -24.02
C SER A 14 -13.32 -8.30 -22.75
N ALA A 15 -13.21 -6.99 -22.90
CA ALA A 15 -13.17 -6.01 -21.82
C ALA A 15 -14.42 -5.13 -21.81
N VAL A 16 -14.79 -4.63 -20.63
CA VAL A 16 -15.90 -3.68 -20.48
C VAL A 16 -15.55 -2.33 -21.06
N SER A 17 -16.48 -1.73 -21.82
CA SER A 17 -16.28 -0.45 -22.52
C SER A 17 -16.44 0.80 -21.65
N PHE A 18 -16.97 0.68 -20.41
CA PHE A 18 -17.22 1.80 -19.51
C PHE A 18 -15.94 2.42 -18.94
N LEU A 19 -16.05 3.69 -18.49
CA LEU A 19 -14.94 4.45 -17.91
C LEU A 19 -14.25 3.70 -16.75
N ASN A 20 -15.00 3.02 -15.88
CA ASN A 20 -14.45 2.29 -14.74
C ASN A 20 -13.52 1.12 -15.13
N ALA A 21 -13.61 0.60 -16.34
CA ALA A 21 -12.74 -0.46 -16.83
C ALA A 21 -11.44 0.07 -17.47
N ARG A 22 -11.39 1.33 -17.87
CA ARG A 22 -10.24 1.91 -18.59
C ARG A 22 -8.90 1.79 -17.82
N PRO A 23 -8.82 1.99 -16.49
CA PRO A 23 -7.57 1.74 -15.78
C PRO A 23 -7.08 0.29 -15.85
N ILE A 24 -7.99 -0.68 -15.95
CA ILE A 24 -7.63 -2.11 -16.05
C ILE A 24 -7.05 -2.44 -17.44
N THR A 25 -7.54 -1.77 -18.50
CA THR A 25 -7.19 -2.06 -19.89
C THR A 25 -6.10 -1.17 -20.47
N TYR A 26 -5.75 -0.09 -19.80
CA TYR A 26 -4.87 0.96 -20.31
C TYR A 26 -3.51 0.47 -20.82
N GLY A 27 -2.84 -0.40 -20.07
CA GLY A 27 -1.57 -0.99 -20.49
C GLY A 27 -1.73 -1.97 -21.65
N LEU A 28 -2.85 -2.69 -21.73
CA LEU A 28 -3.17 -3.59 -22.84
C LEU A 28 -3.38 -2.80 -24.14
N GLU A 29 -4.13 -1.71 -24.09
CA GLU A 29 -4.37 -0.84 -25.25
C GLU A 29 -3.07 -0.25 -25.80
N ARG A 30 -2.14 0.15 -24.94
CA ARG A 30 -0.83 0.66 -25.34
C ARG A 30 0.08 -0.42 -25.89
N ALA A 31 0.01 -1.64 -25.36
CA ALA A 31 0.76 -2.77 -25.89
C ALA A 31 0.33 -3.13 -27.31
N LEU A 32 -0.97 -3.04 -27.64
CA LEU A 32 -1.51 -3.24 -28.99
C LEU A 32 -0.99 -2.18 -29.96
N GLY A 33 -0.92 -0.90 -29.55
CA GLY A 33 -0.35 0.20 -30.35
C GLY A 33 1.14 0.04 -30.66
N ALA A 34 1.86 -0.80 -29.88
CA ALA A 34 3.26 -1.13 -30.06
C ALA A 34 3.52 -2.44 -30.84
N SER A 35 2.53 -2.97 -31.57
CA SER A 35 2.60 -4.21 -32.37
C SER A 35 2.79 -5.50 -31.54
N ASN A 36 2.08 -5.61 -30.43
CA ASN A 36 2.07 -6.87 -29.67
C ASN A 36 1.10 -7.89 -30.30
N ASP A 37 1.66 -8.88 -30.98
CA ASP A 37 0.87 -9.95 -31.66
C ASP A 37 0.32 -11.02 -30.71
N GLN A 38 0.50 -10.89 -29.40
CA GLN A 38 0.12 -11.92 -28.42
C GLN A 38 -1.32 -11.80 -27.92
N ILE A 39 -1.97 -10.63 -28.06
CA ILE A 39 -3.33 -10.41 -27.58
C ILE A 39 -4.25 -9.90 -28.69
N ASP A 40 -5.56 -10.21 -28.55
CA ASP A 40 -6.67 -9.67 -29.32
C ASP A 40 -7.70 -9.12 -28.33
N LEU A 41 -7.80 -7.77 -28.22
CA LEU A 41 -8.60 -7.07 -27.24
C LEU A 41 -9.83 -6.44 -27.91
N SER A 42 -11.02 -6.78 -27.41
CA SER A 42 -12.28 -6.15 -27.78
C SER A 42 -12.94 -5.45 -26.60
N PHE A 43 -13.78 -4.46 -26.90
CA PHE A 43 -14.56 -3.73 -25.90
C PHE A 43 -16.05 -3.97 -26.14
N ASP A 44 -16.72 -4.44 -25.09
CA ASP A 44 -18.11 -4.88 -25.14
C ASP A 44 -18.88 -4.34 -23.91
N LEU A 45 -20.22 -4.42 -23.94
CA LEU A 45 -21.02 -4.26 -22.72
C LEU A 45 -20.77 -5.41 -21.73
N PRO A 46 -20.93 -5.21 -20.41
CA PRO A 46 -20.61 -6.23 -19.42
C PRO A 46 -21.29 -7.59 -19.63
N SER A 47 -22.58 -7.60 -20.02
CA SER A 47 -23.30 -8.86 -20.34
C SER A 47 -22.68 -9.56 -21.55
N ARG A 48 -22.29 -8.80 -22.59
CA ARG A 48 -21.68 -9.37 -23.80
C ARG A 48 -20.29 -9.94 -23.54
N CYS A 49 -19.50 -9.34 -22.62
CA CYS A 49 -18.23 -9.97 -22.21
C CYS A 49 -18.44 -11.37 -21.63
N ALA A 50 -19.49 -11.55 -20.81
CA ALA A 50 -19.83 -12.85 -20.25
C ALA A 50 -20.34 -13.85 -21.31
N GLU A 51 -21.13 -13.39 -22.27
CA GLU A 51 -21.63 -14.20 -23.38
C GLU A 51 -20.49 -14.68 -24.26
N ARG A 52 -19.59 -13.79 -24.71
CA ARG A 52 -18.43 -14.16 -25.53
C ARG A 52 -17.51 -15.15 -24.84
N LEU A 53 -17.36 -15.03 -23.51
CA LEU A 53 -16.62 -16.02 -22.73
C LEU A 53 -17.34 -17.38 -22.74
N ALA A 54 -18.67 -17.41 -22.55
CA ALA A 54 -19.46 -18.64 -22.54
C ALA A 54 -19.52 -19.31 -23.95
N GLU A 55 -19.63 -18.50 -25.00
CA GLU A 55 -19.63 -18.96 -26.40
C GLU A 55 -18.25 -19.47 -26.88
N GLY A 56 -17.18 -19.16 -26.13
CA GLY A 56 -15.80 -19.49 -26.51
C GLY A 56 -15.17 -18.49 -27.50
N ASP A 57 -15.80 -17.35 -27.73
CA ASP A 57 -15.32 -16.27 -28.59
C ASP A 57 -14.26 -15.41 -27.89
N ALA A 58 -14.17 -15.49 -26.56
CA ALA A 58 -13.10 -14.95 -25.74
C ALA A 58 -12.49 -16.04 -24.85
N ASP A 59 -11.18 -15.97 -24.63
CA ASP A 59 -10.45 -16.81 -23.69
C ASP A 59 -10.47 -16.23 -22.27
N LEU A 60 -10.52 -14.89 -22.18
CA LEU A 60 -10.61 -14.11 -20.96
C LEU A 60 -11.64 -12.99 -21.13
N GLY A 61 -12.55 -12.85 -20.16
CA GLY A 61 -13.56 -11.79 -20.13
C GLY A 61 -13.50 -10.98 -18.84
N LEU A 62 -13.67 -9.65 -18.91
CA LEU A 62 -13.99 -8.82 -17.75
C LEU A 62 -15.50 -8.93 -17.51
N ILE A 63 -15.91 -9.95 -16.75
CA ILE A 63 -17.31 -10.32 -16.62
C ILE A 63 -17.95 -9.86 -15.31
N PRO A 64 -19.28 -9.59 -15.32
CA PRO A 64 -20.03 -9.31 -14.10
C PRO A 64 -19.92 -10.46 -13.08
N VAL A 65 -19.74 -10.13 -11.79
CA VAL A 65 -19.67 -11.15 -10.72
C VAL A 65 -20.96 -11.97 -10.59
N GLY A 66 -22.11 -11.37 -10.96
CA GLY A 66 -23.39 -12.10 -11.04
C GLY A 66 -23.39 -13.14 -12.17
N ALA A 67 -22.77 -12.84 -13.31
CA ALA A 67 -22.60 -13.81 -14.39
C ALA A 67 -21.63 -14.93 -13.99
N TYR A 68 -20.54 -14.58 -13.30
CA TYR A 68 -19.62 -15.57 -12.72
C TYR A 68 -20.36 -16.52 -11.74
N ALA A 69 -21.20 -15.96 -10.85
CA ALA A 69 -21.96 -16.74 -9.88
C ALA A 69 -23.00 -17.67 -10.51
N ALA A 70 -23.60 -17.27 -11.62
CA ALA A 70 -24.61 -18.05 -12.36
C ALA A 70 -24.01 -19.02 -13.39
N SER A 71 -22.67 -18.99 -13.59
CA SER A 71 -22.02 -19.86 -14.57
C SER A 71 -22.08 -21.32 -14.15
N THR A 72 -22.44 -22.18 -15.08
CA THR A 72 -22.37 -23.63 -14.92
C THR A 72 -20.98 -24.19 -15.28
N GLU A 73 -20.14 -23.40 -15.93
CA GLU A 73 -18.76 -23.75 -16.28
C GLU A 73 -17.80 -23.46 -15.13
N GLU A 74 -16.71 -24.21 -15.06
CA GLU A 74 -15.61 -23.90 -14.17
C GLU A 74 -14.84 -22.70 -14.71
N LEU A 75 -14.99 -21.55 -14.07
CA LEU A 75 -14.24 -20.35 -14.37
C LEU A 75 -13.21 -20.07 -13.27
N ARG A 76 -12.07 -19.47 -13.67
CA ARG A 76 -11.02 -18.99 -12.79
C ARG A 76 -10.93 -17.48 -12.90
N ILE A 77 -10.72 -16.81 -11.77
CA ILE A 77 -10.58 -15.35 -11.67
C ILE A 77 -9.10 -14.99 -11.65
N VAL A 78 -8.71 -13.95 -12.38
CA VAL A 78 -7.35 -13.39 -12.31
C VAL A 78 -7.14 -12.75 -10.94
N PRO A 79 -6.11 -13.15 -10.18
CA PRO A 79 -5.87 -12.63 -8.84
C PRO A 79 -5.48 -11.14 -8.85
N GLY A 80 -5.93 -10.43 -7.82
CA GLY A 80 -5.51 -9.06 -7.55
C GLY A 80 -6.18 -7.97 -8.37
N ILE A 81 -7.13 -8.29 -9.28
CA ILE A 81 -7.81 -7.33 -10.17
C ILE A 81 -9.33 -7.48 -10.08
N ALA A 82 -10.03 -6.37 -9.83
CA ALA A 82 -11.50 -6.30 -9.85
C ALA A 82 -11.97 -4.88 -10.17
N ILE A 83 -13.26 -4.74 -10.46
CA ILE A 83 -13.99 -3.47 -10.36
C ILE A 83 -14.91 -3.60 -9.15
N ALA A 84 -14.64 -2.83 -8.10
CA ALA A 84 -15.36 -2.87 -6.83
C ALA A 84 -15.60 -1.46 -6.27
N SER A 85 -16.47 -1.33 -5.25
CA SER A 85 -16.58 -0.12 -4.43
C SER A 85 -16.74 -0.49 -2.95
N HIS A 86 -16.33 0.40 -2.07
CA HIS A 86 -16.60 0.32 -0.64
C HIS A 86 -17.48 1.52 -0.24
N GLY A 87 -18.80 1.34 -0.28
CA GLY A 87 -19.79 2.41 -0.26
C GLY A 87 -20.10 2.90 -1.67
N ALA A 88 -20.30 4.20 -1.84
CA ALA A 88 -20.84 4.81 -3.06
C ALA A 88 -20.01 4.50 -4.31
N VAL A 89 -20.65 3.90 -5.32
CA VAL A 89 -20.07 3.60 -6.64
C VAL A 89 -20.33 4.71 -7.66
N ARG A 90 -21.37 5.52 -7.47
CA ARG A 90 -21.83 6.64 -8.31
C ARG A 90 -22.35 6.29 -9.72
N THR A 91 -22.12 5.09 -10.20
CA THR A 91 -22.48 4.65 -11.56
C THR A 91 -23.29 3.35 -11.57
N VAL A 92 -23.81 2.92 -10.43
CA VAL A 92 -24.79 1.82 -10.31
C VAL A 92 -25.91 2.34 -9.41
N LEU A 93 -26.93 2.89 -10.05
CA LEU A 93 -27.95 3.68 -9.39
C LEU A 93 -29.35 3.11 -9.66
N LEU A 94 -30.19 3.04 -8.62
CA LEU A 94 -31.62 2.92 -8.76
C LEU A 94 -32.18 4.35 -8.76
N VAL A 95 -32.87 4.75 -9.85
CA VAL A 95 -33.42 6.06 -10.01
C VAL A 95 -34.93 6.00 -10.22
N GLY A 96 -35.65 7.06 -9.86
CA GLY A 96 -37.11 7.13 -10.00
C GLY A 96 -37.70 8.48 -9.64
N GLU A 97 -39.00 8.60 -9.83
CA GLU A 97 -39.80 9.76 -9.42
C GLU A 97 -40.38 9.62 -8.01
N VAL A 98 -40.51 8.39 -7.51
CA VAL A 98 -40.99 8.02 -6.16
C VAL A 98 -39.92 7.29 -5.36
N PRO A 99 -40.02 7.29 -4.03
CA PRO A 99 -39.10 6.50 -3.16
C PRO A 99 -39.06 5.02 -3.56
N TRP A 100 -37.92 4.36 -3.36
CA TRP A 100 -37.72 2.95 -3.68
C TRP A 100 -38.84 2.04 -3.16
N SER A 101 -39.29 2.28 -1.92
CA SER A 101 -40.38 1.53 -1.29
C SER A 101 -41.74 1.64 -1.99
N GLU A 102 -41.92 2.65 -2.84
CA GLU A 102 -43.16 2.92 -3.57
C GLU A 102 -43.10 2.53 -5.06
N MET A 103 -41.92 2.06 -5.51
CA MET A 103 -41.75 1.60 -6.90
C MET A 103 -42.48 0.27 -7.12
N LYS A 104 -43.40 0.24 -8.06
CA LYS A 104 -44.16 -0.96 -8.43
C LYS A 104 -43.48 -1.75 -9.53
N GLU A 105 -42.72 -1.08 -10.39
CA GLU A 105 -41.93 -1.68 -11.46
C GLU A 105 -40.53 -1.09 -11.44
N ILE A 106 -39.55 -1.90 -11.79
CA ILE A 106 -38.18 -1.45 -11.99
C ILE A 106 -37.68 -1.98 -13.34
N ALA A 107 -37.31 -1.06 -14.24
CA ALA A 107 -36.61 -1.36 -15.47
C ALA A 107 -35.16 -1.74 -15.16
N LEU A 108 -34.73 -2.92 -15.57
CA LEU A 108 -33.37 -3.41 -15.41
C LEU A 108 -32.60 -3.18 -16.70
N ASP A 109 -31.42 -2.58 -16.59
CA ASP A 109 -30.47 -2.47 -17.69
C ASP A 109 -29.98 -3.86 -18.11
N GLY A 110 -30.29 -4.27 -19.33
CA GLY A 110 -29.94 -5.60 -19.87
C GLY A 110 -28.42 -5.84 -19.99
N ALA A 111 -27.62 -4.80 -19.92
CA ALA A 111 -26.16 -4.91 -19.90
C ALA A 111 -25.61 -5.34 -18.52
N SER A 112 -26.42 -5.32 -17.45
CA SER A 112 -25.93 -5.53 -16.07
C SER A 112 -26.49 -6.75 -15.39
N ARG A 113 -25.72 -7.83 -15.36
CA ARG A 113 -26.09 -9.04 -14.59
C ARG A 113 -25.78 -8.92 -13.08
N SER A 114 -24.66 -8.31 -12.71
CA SER A 114 -24.30 -8.12 -11.28
C SER A 114 -25.23 -7.15 -10.58
N SER A 115 -25.44 -5.96 -11.17
CA SER A 115 -26.23 -4.91 -10.54
C SER A 115 -27.72 -5.26 -10.48
N ALA A 116 -28.24 -5.99 -11.51
CA ALA A 116 -29.59 -6.51 -11.48
C ALA A 116 -29.77 -7.56 -10.35
N MET A 117 -28.82 -8.46 -10.19
CA MET A 117 -28.83 -9.44 -9.08
C MET A 117 -28.70 -8.76 -7.73
N LEU A 118 -27.82 -7.78 -7.60
CA LEU A 118 -27.66 -6.97 -6.38
C LEU A 118 -28.97 -6.26 -6.02
N LEU A 119 -29.60 -5.60 -6.97
CA LEU A 119 -30.87 -4.89 -6.74
C LEU A 119 -31.98 -5.86 -6.29
N LYS A 120 -32.12 -7.00 -6.99
CA LYS A 120 -33.09 -8.04 -6.59
C LYS A 120 -32.84 -8.56 -5.18
N LEU A 121 -31.57 -8.78 -4.82
CA LEU A 121 -31.15 -9.17 -3.48
C LEU A 121 -31.51 -8.09 -2.44
N LEU A 122 -31.19 -6.84 -2.71
CA LEU A 122 -31.51 -5.72 -1.79
C LEU A 122 -33.02 -5.51 -1.64
N CYS A 123 -33.82 -5.68 -2.71
CA CYS A 123 -35.28 -5.70 -2.59
C CYS A 123 -35.76 -6.85 -1.68
N HIS A 124 -35.20 -8.05 -1.86
CA HIS A 124 -35.54 -9.21 -1.02
C HIS A 124 -35.24 -8.95 0.46
N GLU A 125 -34.06 -8.42 0.77
CA GLU A 125 -33.64 -8.10 2.15
C GLU A 125 -34.52 -7.02 2.80
N GLN A 126 -35.10 -6.11 2.00
CA GLN A 126 -36.01 -5.05 2.46
C GLN A 126 -37.48 -5.47 2.41
N GLY A 127 -37.79 -6.69 1.97
CA GLY A 127 -39.18 -7.15 1.81
C GLY A 127 -39.96 -6.47 0.69
N LEU A 128 -39.27 -5.89 -0.31
CA LEU A 128 -39.86 -5.22 -1.46
C LEU A 128 -40.05 -6.21 -2.61
N THR A 129 -41.19 -6.11 -3.32
CA THR A 129 -41.55 -7.02 -4.40
C THR A 129 -42.00 -6.29 -5.68
N PRO A 130 -41.15 -5.38 -6.24
CA PRO A 130 -41.49 -4.72 -7.49
C PRO A 130 -41.46 -5.73 -8.65
N GLN A 131 -42.18 -5.42 -9.72
CA GLN A 131 -42.03 -6.16 -10.99
C GLN A 131 -40.70 -5.73 -11.66
N PHE A 132 -39.95 -6.68 -12.20
CA PHE A 132 -38.70 -6.40 -12.90
C PHE A 132 -38.91 -6.63 -14.41
N ARG A 133 -38.50 -5.65 -15.21
CA ARG A 133 -38.56 -5.71 -16.68
C ARG A 133 -37.20 -5.33 -17.27
N GLU A 134 -36.64 -6.17 -18.10
CA GLU A 134 -35.41 -5.87 -18.83
C GLU A 134 -35.68 -4.89 -19.97
N VAL A 135 -34.77 -3.91 -20.14
CA VAL A 135 -34.79 -2.94 -21.22
C VAL A 135 -33.40 -2.81 -21.85
N ALA A 136 -33.33 -2.29 -23.06
CA ALA A 136 -32.03 -2.01 -23.70
C ALA A 136 -31.27 -0.93 -22.93
N HIS A 137 -29.94 -0.99 -22.96
CA HIS A 137 -29.06 -0.09 -22.21
C HIS A 137 -29.33 1.41 -22.53
N ASP A 138 -29.57 1.72 -23.78
CA ASP A 138 -29.88 3.08 -24.29
C ASP A 138 -31.31 3.56 -23.98
N GLU A 139 -32.21 2.66 -23.61
CA GLU A 139 -33.61 2.97 -23.29
C GLU A 139 -33.88 3.11 -21.78
N VAL A 140 -32.89 2.76 -20.91
CA VAL A 140 -33.09 2.62 -19.46
C VAL A 140 -33.53 3.93 -18.80
N LEU A 141 -32.99 5.09 -19.18
CA LEU A 141 -33.36 6.39 -18.61
C LEU A 141 -34.74 6.84 -19.06
N ALA A 142 -35.19 6.44 -20.26
CA ALA A 142 -36.51 6.76 -20.79
C ALA A 142 -37.63 5.91 -20.16
N ALA A 143 -37.28 4.79 -19.51
CA ALA A 143 -38.24 3.91 -18.86
C ALA A 143 -38.77 4.48 -17.51
N VAL A 144 -38.12 5.50 -16.94
CA VAL A 144 -38.51 6.08 -15.63
C VAL A 144 -39.75 6.97 -15.79
N HIS A 145 -40.84 6.60 -15.14
CA HIS A 145 -42.08 7.39 -15.09
C HIS A 145 -43.01 6.93 -13.95
N GLY A 146 -43.61 7.85 -13.24
CA GLY A 146 -44.59 7.55 -12.18
C GLY A 146 -44.00 6.63 -11.11
N THR A 147 -44.53 5.40 -10.99
CA THR A 147 -44.04 4.39 -10.04
C THR A 147 -43.06 3.39 -10.67
N THR A 148 -42.62 3.64 -11.91
CA THR A 148 -41.58 2.83 -12.57
C THR A 148 -40.21 3.48 -12.34
N GLY A 149 -39.34 2.81 -11.59
CA GLY A 149 -37.94 3.17 -11.45
C GLY A 149 -37.06 2.47 -12.47
N ALA A 150 -35.77 2.79 -12.51
CA ALA A 150 -34.80 2.13 -13.37
C ALA A 150 -33.46 1.90 -12.67
N LEU A 151 -32.85 0.75 -12.97
CA LEU A 151 -31.46 0.43 -12.63
C LEU A 151 -30.56 0.96 -13.76
N VAL A 152 -29.73 1.93 -13.45
CA VAL A 152 -28.78 2.55 -14.39
C VAL A 152 -27.37 2.11 -14.05
N ILE A 153 -26.57 1.76 -15.09
CA ILE A 153 -25.18 1.37 -14.90
C ILE A 153 -24.23 2.15 -15.83
N GLY A 154 -22.94 2.08 -15.50
CA GLY A 154 -21.88 2.65 -16.34
C GLY A 154 -21.97 4.17 -16.45
N ASP A 155 -21.50 4.69 -17.57
CA ASP A 155 -21.31 6.14 -17.75
C ASP A 155 -22.65 6.94 -17.74
N ALA A 156 -23.78 6.30 -18.06
CA ALA A 156 -25.12 6.87 -17.92
C ALA A 156 -25.47 7.25 -16.45
N GLY A 157 -24.80 6.66 -15.46
CA GLY A 157 -24.96 7.01 -14.05
C GLY A 157 -24.59 8.47 -13.74
N PHE A 158 -23.64 9.06 -14.47
CA PHE A 158 -23.27 10.46 -14.29
C PHE A 158 -24.40 11.44 -14.68
N GLU A 159 -25.15 11.12 -15.74
CA GLU A 159 -26.32 11.86 -16.15
C GLU A 159 -27.50 11.63 -15.18
N ALA A 160 -27.73 10.39 -14.83
CA ALA A 160 -28.86 9.95 -14.00
C ALA A 160 -28.87 10.61 -12.62
N ALA A 161 -27.71 10.78 -12.00
CA ALA A 161 -27.54 11.34 -10.65
C ALA A 161 -28.09 12.76 -10.48
N GLY A 162 -28.15 13.55 -11.55
CA GLY A 162 -28.70 14.92 -11.53
C GLY A 162 -30.09 15.06 -12.15
N ARG A 163 -30.65 13.98 -12.71
CA ARG A 163 -31.88 14.05 -13.54
C ARG A 163 -33.15 13.67 -12.79
N PHE A 164 -33.05 12.76 -11.81
CA PHE A 164 -34.20 12.22 -11.11
C PHE A 164 -34.26 12.67 -9.65
N PRO A 165 -35.48 12.86 -9.06
CA PRO A 165 -35.62 13.27 -7.66
C PRO A 165 -35.26 12.20 -6.66
N GLN A 166 -35.32 10.93 -7.04
CA GLN A 166 -34.93 9.79 -6.20
C GLN A 166 -33.74 9.06 -6.84
N VAL A 167 -32.66 8.99 -6.10
CA VAL A 167 -31.42 8.31 -6.53
C VAL A 167 -30.87 7.51 -5.37
N GLN A 168 -30.80 6.19 -5.52
CA GLN A 168 -30.21 5.27 -4.56
C GLN A 168 -28.96 4.64 -5.16
N ASP A 169 -27.81 4.86 -4.54
CA ASP A 169 -26.55 4.20 -4.90
C ASP A 169 -26.52 2.78 -4.34
N LEU A 170 -26.41 1.78 -5.22
CA LEU A 170 -26.45 0.38 -4.78
C LEU A 170 -25.17 -0.07 -4.07
N GLY A 171 -24.03 0.56 -4.32
CA GLY A 171 -22.80 0.31 -3.56
C GLY A 171 -22.95 0.78 -2.11
N THR A 172 -23.56 1.95 -1.89
CA THR A 172 -23.92 2.44 -0.55
C THR A 172 -24.91 1.50 0.12
N ALA A 173 -25.99 1.11 -0.55
CA ALA A 173 -26.99 0.21 0.01
C ALA A 173 -26.42 -1.16 0.40
N TRP A 174 -25.51 -1.70 -0.40
CA TRP A 174 -24.79 -2.93 -0.04
C TRP A 174 -23.88 -2.76 1.17
N HIS A 175 -23.14 -1.65 1.21
CA HIS A 175 -22.24 -1.36 2.33
C HIS A 175 -23.02 -1.18 3.64
N ASP A 176 -24.12 -0.45 3.61
CA ASP A 176 -24.99 -0.24 4.78
C ASP A 176 -25.57 -1.58 5.31
N LEU A 177 -25.86 -2.53 4.41
CA LEU A 177 -26.36 -3.85 4.77
C LEU A 177 -25.29 -4.77 5.35
N THR A 178 -24.03 -4.68 4.87
CA THR A 178 -23.03 -5.72 5.11
C THR A 178 -21.73 -5.24 5.74
N GLY A 179 -21.42 -3.94 5.66
CA GLY A 179 -20.11 -3.38 6.02
C GLY A 179 -18.97 -3.77 5.06
N LEU A 180 -19.28 -4.47 3.94
CA LEU A 180 -18.28 -5.02 3.01
C LEU A 180 -18.31 -4.30 1.66
N PRO A 181 -17.18 -4.32 0.90
CA PRO A 181 -17.17 -3.85 -0.48
C PRO A 181 -18.04 -4.73 -1.39
N PHE A 182 -18.57 -4.15 -2.47
CA PHE A 182 -19.23 -4.89 -3.54
C PHE A 182 -18.32 -4.99 -4.76
N VAL A 183 -18.18 -6.21 -5.31
CA VAL A 183 -17.43 -6.47 -6.54
C VAL A 183 -18.40 -6.55 -7.71
N TYR A 184 -18.23 -5.67 -8.70
CA TYR A 184 -19.08 -5.59 -9.88
C TYR A 184 -18.61 -6.50 -10.99
N ALA A 185 -17.29 -6.52 -11.26
CA ALA A 185 -16.70 -7.32 -12.33
C ALA A 185 -15.31 -7.84 -11.96
N VAL A 186 -14.95 -8.96 -12.55
CA VAL A 186 -13.65 -9.63 -12.43
C VAL A 186 -13.18 -10.14 -13.79
N TRP A 187 -11.87 -10.19 -14.01
CA TRP A 187 -11.29 -10.95 -15.09
C TRP A 187 -11.49 -12.43 -14.82
N ALA A 188 -12.19 -13.13 -15.70
CA ALA A 188 -12.42 -14.57 -15.60
C ALA A 188 -12.24 -15.28 -16.94
N GLY A 189 -11.78 -16.53 -16.85
CA GLY A 189 -11.61 -17.41 -18.01
C GLY A 189 -11.63 -18.88 -17.59
N ARG A 190 -11.58 -19.80 -18.56
CA ARG A 190 -11.54 -21.23 -18.28
C ARG A 190 -10.21 -21.66 -17.66
N PRO A 191 -10.14 -22.74 -16.87
CA PRO A 191 -8.88 -23.28 -16.38
C PRO A 191 -7.86 -23.49 -17.52
N GLY A 192 -6.64 -22.95 -17.34
CA GLY A 192 -5.56 -23.05 -18.34
C GLY A 192 -5.62 -22.04 -19.49
N ALA A 193 -6.64 -21.16 -19.55
CA ALA A 193 -6.69 -20.10 -20.56
C ALA A 193 -5.67 -18.96 -20.30
N VAL A 194 -5.27 -18.78 -19.04
CA VAL A 194 -4.35 -17.72 -18.60
C VAL A 194 -3.24 -18.38 -17.78
N ASP A 195 -1.99 -18.09 -18.13
CA ASP A 195 -0.80 -18.51 -17.40
C ASP A 195 -0.25 -17.39 -16.51
N ALA A 196 0.87 -17.64 -15.83
CA ALA A 196 1.48 -16.67 -14.92
C ALA A 196 1.99 -15.41 -15.65
N GLU A 197 2.42 -15.52 -16.90
CA GLU A 197 2.90 -14.40 -17.71
C GLU A 197 1.72 -13.48 -18.10
N ALA A 198 0.60 -14.07 -18.53
CA ALA A 198 -0.62 -13.34 -18.81
C ALA A 198 -1.20 -12.66 -17.56
N VAL A 199 -1.16 -13.32 -16.39
CA VAL A 199 -1.55 -12.70 -15.10
C VAL A 199 -0.66 -11.49 -14.81
N ALA A 200 0.66 -11.61 -14.93
CA ALA A 200 1.60 -10.51 -14.71
C ALA A 200 1.37 -9.34 -15.68
N MET A 201 1.08 -9.63 -16.95
CA MET A 201 0.74 -8.63 -17.97
C MET A 201 -0.52 -7.85 -17.59
N LEU A 202 -1.58 -8.52 -17.13
CA LEU A 202 -2.83 -7.88 -16.69
C LEU A 202 -2.61 -7.01 -15.44
N GLN A 203 -1.83 -7.50 -14.47
CA GLN A 203 -1.48 -6.74 -13.26
C GLN A 203 -0.63 -5.51 -13.60
N LYS A 204 0.31 -5.63 -14.52
CA LYS A 204 1.08 -4.50 -15.03
C LYS A 204 0.18 -3.49 -15.74
N SER A 205 -0.75 -3.94 -16.59
CA SER A 205 -1.73 -3.07 -17.27
C SER A 205 -2.54 -2.24 -16.26
N LEU A 206 -3.01 -2.86 -15.18
CA LEU A 206 -3.69 -2.16 -14.10
C LEU A 206 -2.75 -1.13 -13.45
N GLY A 207 -1.50 -1.46 -13.14
CA GLY A 207 -0.53 -0.54 -12.56
C GLY A 207 -0.33 0.70 -13.42
N ASP A 208 -0.11 0.50 -14.73
CA ASP A 208 0.05 1.57 -15.72
C ASP A 208 -1.22 2.45 -15.80
N GLY A 209 -2.41 1.85 -15.74
CA GLY A 209 -3.69 2.56 -15.82
C GLY A 209 -4.02 3.34 -14.54
N LEU A 210 -3.68 2.82 -13.37
CA LEU A 210 -3.85 3.56 -12.10
C LEU A 210 -2.99 4.83 -12.07
N ALA A 211 -1.77 4.76 -12.60
CA ALA A 211 -0.92 5.94 -12.77
C ALA A 211 -1.47 6.91 -13.81
N ALA A 212 -2.17 6.41 -14.83
CA ALA A 212 -2.72 7.20 -15.93
C ALA A 212 -4.14 7.76 -15.69
N ARG A 213 -4.75 7.59 -14.50
CA ARG A 213 -6.12 8.06 -14.19
C ARG A 213 -6.38 9.51 -14.60
N PRO A 214 -5.50 10.50 -14.37
CA PRO A 214 -5.74 11.86 -14.81
C PRO A 214 -5.82 11.99 -16.34
N LEU A 215 -5.04 11.20 -17.09
CA LEU A 215 -5.08 11.18 -18.55
C LEU A 215 -6.35 10.51 -19.06
N ILE A 216 -6.76 9.39 -18.46
CA ILE A 216 -8.00 8.67 -18.77
C ILE A 216 -9.21 9.58 -18.53
N ALA A 217 -9.26 10.27 -17.38
CA ALA A 217 -10.32 11.19 -17.03
C ALA A 217 -10.43 12.37 -18.01
N ARG A 218 -9.29 12.92 -18.45
CA ARG A 218 -9.24 14.00 -19.44
C ARG A 218 -9.75 13.53 -20.80
N ALA A 219 -9.26 12.39 -21.30
CA ALA A 219 -9.68 11.83 -22.57
C ALA A 219 -11.21 11.50 -22.56
N HIS A 220 -11.72 10.99 -21.44
CA HIS A 220 -13.16 10.75 -21.30
C HIS A 220 -13.97 12.05 -21.33
N ALA A 221 -13.51 13.09 -20.64
CA ALA A 221 -14.16 14.40 -20.66
C ALA A 221 -14.15 15.06 -22.05
N GLU A 222 -13.08 14.89 -22.82
CA GLU A 222 -12.98 15.37 -24.20
C GLU A 222 -13.98 14.65 -25.13
N ALA A 223 -14.21 13.36 -24.91
CA ALA A 223 -15.09 12.54 -25.74
C ALA A 223 -16.60 12.68 -25.37
N HIS A 224 -16.92 12.86 -24.08
CA HIS A 224 -18.29 12.77 -23.57
C HIS A 224 -18.77 14.07 -22.87
N GLY A 225 -17.89 15.07 -22.77
CA GLY A 225 -18.18 16.30 -22.01
C GLY A 225 -17.93 16.14 -20.51
N GLY A 226 -18.29 17.16 -19.73
CA GLY A 226 -18.09 17.19 -18.30
C GLY A 226 -16.69 17.66 -17.87
N ALA A 227 -16.47 17.78 -16.57
CA ALA A 227 -15.19 18.22 -16.02
C ALA A 227 -14.27 17.03 -15.73
N PRO A 228 -13.00 17.03 -16.20
CA PRO A 228 -12.05 15.93 -15.94
C PRO A 228 -11.91 15.56 -14.46
N ALA A 229 -11.99 16.55 -13.56
CA ALA A 229 -11.88 16.33 -12.11
C ALA A 229 -13.00 15.43 -11.54
N ILE A 230 -14.19 15.41 -12.15
CA ILE A 230 -15.29 14.52 -11.73
C ILE A 230 -14.93 13.08 -12.02
N TYR A 231 -14.42 12.81 -13.21
CA TYR A 231 -14.04 11.48 -13.66
C TYR A 231 -12.78 10.96 -12.94
N GLU A 232 -11.82 11.85 -12.69
CA GLU A 232 -10.62 11.50 -11.90
C GLU A 232 -10.98 11.17 -10.45
N SER A 233 -11.85 11.96 -9.81
CA SER A 233 -12.38 11.68 -8.48
C SER A 233 -13.10 10.33 -8.44
N TYR A 234 -13.94 10.05 -9.44
CA TYR A 234 -14.64 8.78 -9.58
C TYR A 234 -13.67 7.59 -9.66
N LEU A 235 -12.69 7.64 -10.57
CA LEU A 235 -11.69 6.57 -10.76
C LEU A 235 -10.75 6.39 -9.56
N SER A 236 -10.62 7.42 -8.70
CA SER A 236 -9.68 7.42 -7.59
C SER A 236 -10.32 7.17 -6.23
N GLN A 237 -11.56 7.59 -6.02
CA GLN A 237 -12.22 7.60 -4.72
C GLN A 237 -13.41 6.62 -4.63
N ASN A 238 -14.09 6.37 -5.75
CA ASN A 238 -15.27 5.51 -5.76
C ASN A 238 -14.98 4.09 -6.21
N ILE A 239 -14.06 3.91 -7.17
CA ILE A 239 -13.74 2.59 -7.70
C ILE A 239 -12.48 2.02 -7.04
N ARG A 240 -12.58 0.80 -6.55
CA ARG A 240 -11.47 -0.05 -6.10
C ARG A 240 -11.12 -1.04 -7.19
N TYR A 241 -9.83 -1.16 -7.49
CA TYR A 241 -9.33 -2.00 -8.57
C TYR A 241 -8.62 -3.26 -8.10
N ARG A 242 -8.40 -3.41 -6.80
CA ARG A 242 -7.77 -4.60 -6.22
C ARG A 242 -8.82 -5.61 -5.77
N LEU A 243 -8.59 -6.88 -6.11
CA LEU A 243 -9.31 -8.02 -5.57
C LEU A 243 -8.51 -8.57 -4.39
N GLY A 244 -8.71 -8.00 -3.22
CA GLY A 244 -8.08 -8.40 -1.97
C GLY A 244 -9.00 -9.23 -1.08
N ALA A 245 -8.61 -9.42 0.18
CA ALA A 245 -9.37 -10.23 1.14
C ALA A 245 -10.77 -9.65 1.45
N GLU A 246 -10.90 -8.32 1.51
CA GLU A 246 -12.20 -7.67 1.73
C GLU A 246 -13.14 -7.86 0.55
N GLU A 247 -12.65 -7.66 -0.68
CA GLU A 247 -13.43 -7.86 -1.90
C GLU A 247 -13.85 -9.33 -2.05
N LEU A 248 -12.97 -10.28 -1.74
CA LEU A 248 -13.30 -11.71 -1.72
C LEU A 248 -14.33 -12.04 -0.63
N SER A 249 -14.26 -11.40 0.54
CA SER A 249 -15.28 -11.53 1.59
C SER A 249 -16.62 -10.95 1.16
N GLY A 250 -16.61 -9.79 0.48
CA GLY A 250 -17.79 -9.17 -0.12
C GLY A 250 -18.44 -10.08 -1.18
N MET A 251 -17.62 -10.69 -2.07
CA MET A 251 -18.10 -11.68 -3.05
C MET A 251 -18.72 -12.90 -2.36
N ALA A 252 -18.07 -13.44 -1.32
CA ALA A 252 -18.57 -14.60 -0.59
C ALA A 252 -19.93 -14.29 0.11
N ALA A 253 -20.06 -13.11 0.73
CA ALA A 253 -21.30 -12.63 1.32
C ALA A 253 -22.39 -12.46 0.27
N PHE A 254 -22.08 -11.88 -0.90
CA PHE A 254 -23.01 -11.75 -2.02
C PHE A 254 -23.49 -13.10 -2.53
N PHE A 255 -22.59 -14.06 -2.78
CA PHE A 255 -22.94 -15.40 -3.24
C PHE A 255 -23.82 -16.16 -2.24
N SER A 256 -23.49 -16.07 -0.95
CA SER A 256 -24.28 -16.70 0.10
C SER A 256 -25.72 -16.16 0.18
N ARG A 257 -25.86 -14.81 0.15
CA ARG A 257 -27.17 -14.15 0.20
C ARG A 257 -27.97 -14.34 -1.09
N ALA A 258 -27.33 -14.25 -2.25
CA ALA A 258 -27.98 -14.50 -3.55
C ALA A 258 -28.53 -15.93 -3.63
N ARG A 259 -27.79 -16.92 -3.09
CA ARG A 259 -28.30 -18.29 -2.97
C ARG A 259 -29.47 -18.39 -2.01
N ALA A 260 -29.40 -17.77 -0.84
CA ALA A 260 -30.48 -17.78 0.14
C ALA A 260 -31.77 -17.15 -0.42
N ALA A 261 -31.63 -16.11 -1.26
CA ALA A 261 -32.74 -15.46 -1.97
C ALA A 261 -33.19 -16.20 -3.24
N GLY A 262 -32.60 -17.36 -3.59
CA GLY A 262 -32.96 -18.13 -4.78
C GLY A 262 -32.56 -17.50 -6.10
N LEU A 263 -31.60 -16.58 -6.10
CA LEU A 263 -31.14 -15.86 -7.30
C LEU A 263 -30.05 -16.59 -8.07
N VAL A 264 -29.41 -17.57 -7.46
CA VAL A 264 -28.40 -18.44 -8.09
C VAL A 264 -28.56 -19.89 -7.60
N ASP A 265 -28.28 -20.84 -8.49
CA ASP A 265 -28.22 -22.24 -8.18
C ASP A 265 -26.84 -22.64 -7.65
N GLY A 266 -26.80 -23.65 -6.77
CA GLY A 266 -25.53 -24.17 -6.24
C GLY A 266 -24.88 -23.27 -5.18
N THR A 267 -23.56 -23.40 -5.02
CA THR A 267 -22.76 -22.62 -4.06
C THR A 267 -21.57 -22.02 -4.82
N PRO A 268 -21.74 -20.86 -5.47
CA PRO A 268 -20.64 -20.22 -6.20
C PRO A 268 -19.49 -19.89 -5.24
N ARG A 269 -18.28 -20.03 -5.72
CA ARG A 269 -17.05 -19.70 -4.98
C ARG A 269 -16.07 -19.00 -5.91
N ALA A 270 -15.40 -17.97 -5.42
CA ALA A 270 -14.29 -17.36 -6.15
C ALA A 270 -13.13 -18.37 -6.27
N ARG A 271 -12.79 -18.76 -7.49
CA ARG A 271 -11.65 -19.64 -7.80
C ARG A 271 -10.63 -18.83 -8.58
N LEU A 272 -9.42 -18.70 -8.03
CA LEU A 272 -8.36 -17.91 -8.67
C LEU A 272 -7.50 -18.75 -9.60
N TYR A 273 -6.89 -18.12 -10.61
CA TYR A 273 -5.80 -18.73 -11.38
C TYR A 273 -4.57 -18.92 -10.49
N GLU A 274 -3.84 -20.00 -10.70
CA GLU A 274 -2.54 -20.27 -10.10
C GLU A 274 -1.49 -19.47 -10.88
N GLY A 275 -1.03 -18.36 -10.36
CA GLY A 275 -0.12 -17.50 -11.14
C GLY A 275 0.43 -16.27 -10.43
N GLY A 276 0.43 -16.30 -9.10
CA GLY A 276 1.19 -15.39 -8.26
C GLY A 276 1.81 -16.20 -7.14
N ALA A 277 3.07 -16.03 -6.84
CA ALA A 277 3.85 -16.85 -5.90
C ALA A 277 3.34 -16.90 -4.45
N ALA A 278 2.08 -16.56 -4.19
CA ALA A 278 1.48 -16.49 -2.85
C ALA A 278 0.22 -17.35 -2.63
N THR A 279 -0.35 -18.06 -3.65
CA THR A 279 -1.63 -18.77 -3.49
C THR A 279 -1.59 -20.30 -3.66
N ALA A 280 -0.42 -20.89 -3.85
CA ALA A 280 -0.27 -22.33 -4.10
C ALA A 280 -0.58 -23.26 -2.89
N ARG A 281 -0.99 -22.73 -1.72
CA ARG A 281 -1.33 -23.55 -0.54
C ARG A 281 -2.80 -23.51 -0.10
N ALA A 282 -3.64 -22.65 -0.65
CA ALA A 282 -5.06 -22.58 -0.28
C ALA A 282 -5.98 -23.54 -1.07
N ALA A 283 -5.47 -24.26 -2.09
CA ALA A 283 -6.26 -25.10 -3.00
C ALA A 283 -6.48 -26.55 -2.52
N ASN A 284 -5.87 -26.96 -1.42
CA ASN A 284 -6.13 -28.29 -0.85
C ASN A 284 -6.94 -28.11 0.43
N GLY A 285 -8.24 -28.28 0.40
CA GLY A 285 -9.20 -28.49 1.49
C GLY A 285 -8.77 -28.51 2.97
N ALA A 286 -7.57 -28.00 3.29
CA ALA A 286 -7.04 -27.84 4.62
C ALA A 286 -7.72 -26.63 5.30
N ARG A 287 -8.25 -26.84 6.49
CA ARG A 287 -8.68 -25.74 7.36
C ARG A 287 -7.58 -24.66 7.42
N PRO A 288 -7.96 -23.36 7.40
CA PRO A 288 -6.99 -22.29 7.56
C PRO A 288 -6.10 -22.61 8.78
N ARG A 289 -4.79 -22.48 8.64
CA ARG A 289 -3.85 -22.72 9.74
C ARG A 289 -4.31 -21.92 10.97
N SER A 290 -4.26 -22.51 12.16
CA SER A 290 -4.51 -21.75 13.40
C SER A 290 -3.45 -20.66 13.56
N VAL A 291 -3.74 -19.61 14.31
CA VAL A 291 -2.78 -18.55 14.61
C VAL A 291 -1.53 -19.12 15.28
N ASP A 292 -1.68 -20.09 16.18
CA ASP A 292 -0.56 -20.77 16.84
C ASP A 292 0.34 -21.51 15.84
N ALA A 293 -0.26 -22.16 14.83
CA ALA A 293 0.49 -22.81 13.76
C ALA A 293 1.22 -21.79 12.88
N LEU A 294 0.62 -20.62 12.61
CA LEU A 294 1.27 -19.52 11.89
C LEU A 294 2.45 -18.95 12.68
N LEU A 295 2.27 -18.72 13.97
CA LEU A 295 3.33 -18.23 14.87
C LEU A 295 4.48 -19.22 14.98
N SER A 296 4.19 -20.51 15.15
CA SER A 296 5.21 -21.58 15.22
C SER A 296 6.00 -21.69 13.93
N ASP A 297 5.35 -21.66 12.77
CA ASP A 297 5.99 -21.73 11.46
C ASP A 297 6.87 -20.49 11.20
N ALA A 298 6.35 -19.28 11.46
CA ALA A 298 7.10 -18.04 11.30
C ALA A 298 8.30 -17.95 12.26
N ALA A 299 8.16 -18.40 13.51
CA ALA A 299 9.25 -18.51 14.47
C ALA A 299 10.36 -19.43 13.96
N ALA A 300 10.00 -20.54 13.28
CA ALA A 300 10.93 -21.48 12.67
C ALA A 300 11.49 -21.01 11.31
N GLY A 301 11.11 -19.83 10.83
CA GLY A 301 11.58 -19.24 9.58
C GLY A 301 10.66 -19.45 8.38
N GLY A 302 9.47 -19.97 8.59
CA GLY A 302 8.42 -20.01 7.57
C GLY A 302 7.97 -18.60 7.20
N ARG A 303 7.65 -18.39 5.92
CA ARG A 303 7.23 -17.09 5.40
C ARG A 303 5.72 -16.95 5.50
N LEU A 304 5.25 -15.89 6.17
CA LEU A 304 3.85 -15.53 6.24
C LEU A 304 3.41 -14.87 4.92
N THR A 305 2.19 -15.20 4.45
CA THR A 305 1.53 -14.43 3.41
C THR A 305 0.95 -13.13 3.98
N PRO A 306 0.61 -12.12 3.15
CA PRO A 306 -0.05 -10.90 3.63
C PRO A 306 -1.33 -11.18 4.44
N GLU A 307 -2.16 -12.11 3.98
CA GLU A 307 -3.41 -12.51 4.64
C GLU A 307 -3.13 -13.17 6.01
N GLU A 308 -2.13 -14.05 6.06
CA GLU A 308 -1.71 -14.69 7.31
C GLU A 308 -1.15 -13.68 8.31
N ALA A 309 -0.37 -12.70 7.81
CA ALA A 309 0.17 -11.62 8.64
C ALA A 309 -0.94 -10.72 9.19
N MET A 310 -1.97 -10.38 8.40
CA MET A 310 -3.14 -9.64 8.87
C MET A 310 -3.90 -10.43 9.95
N ARG A 311 -4.05 -11.74 9.78
CA ARG A 311 -4.67 -12.61 10.80
C ARG A 311 -3.82 -12.67 12.07
N VAL A 312 -2.52 -12.85 11.96
CA VAL A 312 -1.59 -12.82 13.09
C VAL A 312 -1.68 -11.47 13.82
N TYR A 313 -1.71 -10.37 13.09
CA TYR A 313 -1.89 -9.03 13.67
C TYR A 313 -3.20 -8.90 14.46
N ALA A 314 -4.31 -9.39 13.91
CA ALA A 314 -5.63 -9.23 14.51
C ALA A 314 -5.90 -10.21 15.66
N GLU A 315 -5.50 -11.47 15.52
CA GLU A 315 -5.96 -12.58 16.36
C GLU A 315 -4.90 -13.03 17.41
N ALA A 316 -3.58 -12.85 17.12
CA ALA A 316 -2.55 -13.39 18.02
C ALA A 316 -2.54 -12.67 19.38
N PRO A 317 -2.52 -13.40 20.51
CA PRO A 317 -2.21 -12.82 21.80
C PRO A 317 -0.82 -12.18 21.77
N VAL A 318 -0.69 -10.96 22.31
CA VAL A 318 0.53 -10.17 22.12
C VAL A 318 1.78 -10.82 22.72
N LEU A 319 1.65 -11.54 23.84
CA LEU A 319 2.79 -12.23 24.45
C LEU A 319 3.24 -13.44 23.64
N GLU A 320 2.33 -14.18 23.03
CA GLU A 320 2.63 -15.31 22.15
C GLU A 320 3.29 -14.82 20.85
N LEU A 321 2.78 -13.72 20.29
CA LEU A 321 3.39 -13.05 19.16
C LEU A 321 4.81 -12.58 19.48
N GLY A 322 5.03 -11.98 20.65
CA GLY A 322 6.35 -11.59 21.14
C GLY A 322 7.29 -12.77 21.31
N ALA A 323 6.82 -13.87 21.91
CA ALA A 323 7.60 -15.09 22.08
C ALA A 323 8.03 -15.72 20.74
N ALA A 324 7.13 -15.75 19.75
CA ALA A 324 7.45 -16.22 18.40
C ALA A 324 8.49 -15.31 17.72
N ALA A 325 8.38 -14.00 17.86
CA ALA A 325 9.33 -13.03 17.32
C ALA A 325 10.71 -13.14 18.02
N ASP A 326 10.77 -13.35 19.33
CA ASP A 326 12.04 -13.61 20.05
C ASP A 326 12.67 -14.94 19.65
N ALA A 327 11.87 -15.98 19.43
CA ALA A 327 12.38 -17.24 18.88
C ALA A 327 12.99 -17.05 17.49
N ARG A 328 12.35 -16.27 16.61
CA ARG A 328 12.91 -15.90 15.30
C ARG A 328 14.20 -15.10 15.43
N ARG A 329 14.25 -14.12 16.35
CA ARG A 329 15.47 -13.36 16.65
C ARG A 329 16.62 -14.28 17.03
N ARG A 330 16.39 -15.25 17.94
CA ARG A 330 17.43 -16.21 18.38
C ARG A 330 17.97 -17.06 17.24
N MET A 331 17.15 -17.41 16.26
CA MET A 331 17.63 -18.12 15.07
C MET A 331 18.54 -17.25 14.20
N LEU A 332 18.24 -15.95 14.08
CA LEU A 332 19.03 -15.00 13.30
C LEU A 332 20.28 -14.52 14.05
N HIS A 333 20.20 -14.41 15.38
CA HIS A 333 21.22 -13.89 16.27
C HIS A 333 21.38 -14.83 17.49
N PRO A 334 22.07 -15.98 17.32
CA PRO A 334 22.16 -17.03 18.36
C PRO A 334 23.08 -16.69 19.53
N ASP A 335 23.86 -15.62 19.43
CA ASP A 335 24.87 -15.22 20.42
C ASP A 335 24.36 -14.25 21.50
N ASP A 336 23.05 -14.02 21.56
CA ASP A 336 22.39 -13.12 22.54
C ASP A 336 23.01 -11.69 22.62
N VAL A 337 23.67 -11.24 21.55
CA VAL A 337 24.20 -9.88 21.44
C VAL A 337 23.14 -8.93 20.90
N VAL A 338 22.97 -7.81 21.59
CA VAL A 338 22.19 -6.66 21.13
C VAL A 338 23.12 -5.50 20.84
N THR A 339 23.00 -4.95 19.62
CA THR A 339 23.85 -3.84 19.19
C THR A 339 23.24 -2.48 19.52
N TYR A 340 24.10 -1.46 19.60
CA TYR A 340 23.73 -0.04 19.68
C TYR A 340 24.79 0.82 19.01
N ILE A 341 24.44 2.08 18.70
CA ILE A 341 25.36 3.04 18.09
C ILE A 341 25.40 4.33 18.88
N ILE A 342 26.53 5.01 18.83
CA ILE A 342 26.66 6.40 19.29
C ILE A 342 26.69 7.27 18.05
N ASP A 343 25.65 8.08 17.86
CA ASP A 343 25.57 9.02 16.75
C ASP A 343 24.79 10.29 17.14
N ARG A 344 24.73 11.22 16.22
CA ARG A 344 23.97 12.47 16.36
C ARG A 344 23.06 12.65 15.15
N ASN A 345 21.80 13.00 15.39
CA ASN A 345 20.90 13.50 14.37
C ASN A 345 21.15 14.99 14.15
N VAL A 346 21.65 15.36 12.97
CA VAL A 346 21.93 16.76 12.59
C VAL A 346 20.99 17.17 11.48
N ASN A 347 20.09 18.09 11.81
CA ASN A 347 19.18 18.69 10.86
C ASN A 347 19.81 19.97 10.31
N TYR A 348 20.46 19.89 9.16
CA TYR A 348 21.20 21.00 8.55
C TYR A 348 20.31 22.16 8.12
N THR A 349 19.01 21.94 7.91
CA THR A 349 17.98 22.96 7.62
C THR A 349 16.59 22.48 8.05
N ASN A 350 15.77 23.41 8.51
CA ASN A 350 14.33 23.19 8.75
C ASN A 350 13.46 23.78 7.63
N VAL A 351 14.05 24.46 6.65
CA VAL A 351 13.31 25.01 5.51
C VAL A 351 12.82 23.89 4.60
N CYS A 352 11.49 23.79 4.40
CA CYS A 352 10.90 22.69 3.66
C CYS A 352 9.67 23.13 2.87
N VAL A 353 9.59 22.71 1.59
CA VAL A 353 8.44 22.98 0.71
C VAL A 353 7.29 21.99 0.87
N THR A 354 7.51 20.81 1.46
CA THR A 354 6.55 19.70 1.50
C THR A 354 5.36 19.92 2.43
N ARG A 355 5.54 20.70 3.51
CA ARG A 355 4.47 21.08 4.46
C ARG A 355 3.65 19.89 5.01
N CYS A 356 4.31 18.78 5.36
CA CYS A 356 3.66 17.59 5.92
C CYS A 356 2.78 17.96 7.12
N LYS A 357 1.57 17.41 7.19
CA LYS A 357 0.61 17.74 8.27
C LYS A 357 1.09 17.25 9.65
N PHE A 358 1.90 16.20 9.66
CA PHE A 358 2.43 15.54 10.88
C PHE A 358 3.78 16.12 11.34
N CYS A 359 4.45 16.98 10.56
CA CYS A 359 5.76 17.51 10.88
C CYS A 359 5.64 18.87 11.59
N ASN A 360 6.13 18.98 12.82
CA ASN A 360 6.20 20.22 13.57
C ASN A 360 7.54 20.96 13.38
N PHE A 361 8.53 20.29 12.82
CA PHE A 361 9.88 20.80 12.64
C PHE A 361 10.02 21.77 11.45
N TYR A 362 9.30 21.56 10.34
CA TYR A 362 9.48 22.31 9.12
C TYR A 362 9.11 23.80 9.25
N ARG A 363 9.83 24.65 8.49
CA ARG A 363 9.45 26.04 8.23
C ARG A 363 9.35 26.28 6.73
N PRO A 364 8.30 26.99 6.24
CA PRO A 364 8.19 27.27 4.82
C PRO A 364 9.32 28.23 4.37
N PRO A 365 9.74 28.21 3.09
CA PRO A 365 10.82 29.09 2.59
C PRO A 365 10.55 30.59 2.77
N THR A 366 9.30 30.97 2.99
CA THR A 366 8.90 32.36 3.28
C THR A 366 9.14 32.77 4.74
N ASN A 367 9.30 31.82 5.68
CA ASN A 367 9.60 32.12 7.08
C ASN A 367 11.09 32.35 7.26
N LYS A 368 11.52 33.62 7.14
CA LYS A 368 12.93 34.04 7.30
C LYS A 368 13.37 34.20 8.74
N THR A 369 12.44 34.19 9.70
CA THR A 369 12.74 34.39 11.12
C THR A 369 13.16 33.11 11.82
N GLU A 370 12.48 32.01 11.51
CA GLU A 370 12.71 30.71 12.17
C GLU A 370 13.35 29.67 11.22
N GLY A 371 13.31 29.94 9.90
CA GLY A 371 13.98 29.10 8.91
C GLY A 371 15.49 29.29 8.97
N TYR A 372 16.24 28.18 8.97
CA TYR A 372 17.71 28.21 9.05
C TYR A 372 18.36 27.23 8.08
N VAL A 373 19.63 27.50 7.80
CA VAL A 373 20.62 26.56 7.29
C VAL A 373 21.84 26.71 8.21
N LEU A 374 22.29 25.61 8.82
CA LEU A 374 23.43 25.62 9.74
C LEU A 374 24.71 26.06 9.02
N SER A 375 25.47 26.91 9.64
CA SER A 375 26.79 27.34 9.17
C SER A 375 27.83 26.20 9.27
N ARG A 376 28.96 26.37 8.60
CA ARG A 376 30.07 25.41 8.71
C ARG A 376 30.63 25.33 10.13
N GLU A 377 30.65 26.43 10.85
CA GLU A 377 31.14 26.53 12.24
C GLU A 377 30.19 25.76 13.18
N GLU A 378 28.88 25.93 13.03
CA GLU A 378 27.87 25.18 13.80
C GLU A 378 27.94 23.69 13.54
N LEU A 379 28.08 23.29 12.26
CA LEU A 379 28.25 21.90 11.87
C LEU A 379 29.56 21.31 12.41
N ALA A 380 30.69 22.03 12.30
CA ALA A 380 31.99 21.62 12.84
C ALA A 380 31.93 21.33 14.34
N LYS A 381 31.29 22.22 15.09
CA LYS A 381 31.11 22.03 16.53
C LYS A 381 30.33 20.76 16.84
N LYS A 382 29.20 20.54 16.16
CA LYS A 382 28.37 19.34 16.35
C LYS A 382 29.12 18.06 15.99
N PHE A 383 29.89 18.07 14.90
CA PHE A 383 30.66 16.90 14.45
C PHE A 383 31.81 16.59 15.41
N GLN A 384 32.53 17.63 15.88
CA GLN A 384 33.61 17.43 16.85
C GLN A 384 33.08 16.89 18.18
N GLU A 385 32.00 17.46 18.72
CA GLU A 385 31.35 16.97 19.94
C GLU A 385 30.92 15.49 19.78
N THR A 386 30.48 15.11 18.57
CA THR A 386 30.10 13.69 18.28
C THR A 386 31.32 12.78 18.32
N VAL A 387 32.44 13.22 17.74
CA VAL A 387 33.72 12.47 17.79
C VAL A 387 34.20 12.34 19.23
N ASP A 388 34.18 13.42 20.00
CA ASP A 388 34.62 13.48 21.41
C ASP A 388 33.82 12.52 22.30
N LEU A 389 32.54 12.33 22.00
CA LEU A 389 31.67 11.35 22.67
C LEU A 389 31.79 9.91 22.12
N GLY A 390 32.74 9.67 21.22
CA GLY A 390 32.98 8.38 20.61
C GLY A 390 31.96 7.98 19.54
N GLY A 391 31.24 8.96 18.96
CA GLY A 391 30.32 8.73 17.85
C GLY A 391 31.06 8.34 16.56
N VAL A 392 30.40 7.54 15.74
CA VAL A 392 30.98 6.96 14.52
C VAL A 392 30.26 7.37 13.25
N GLN A 393 29.07 8.02 13.38
CA GLN A 393 28.28 8.51 12.26
C GLN A 393 27.53 9.79 12.64
N ILE A 394 27.06 10.47 11.58
CA ILE A 394 26.02 11.50 11.67
C ILE A 394 24.81 11.02 10.89
N LEU A 395 23.63 11.03 11.51
CA LEU A 395 22.35 11.00 10.81
C LEU A 395 22.07 12.43 10.32
N LEU A 396 22.27 12.68 9.03
CA LEU A 396 22.26 14.02 8.44
C LEU A 396 21.04 14.18 7.54
N GLN A 397 19.98 14.77 8.07
CA GLN A 397 18.70 14.97 7.36
C GLN A 397 18.23 16.43 7.51
N GLY A 398 17.48 16.92 6.53
CA GLY A 398 16.92 18.28 6.56
C GLY A 398 15.58 18.40 5.87
N GLY A 399 15.08 19.64 5.79
CA GLY A 399 13.92 19.98 4.98
C GLY A 399 14.28 20.06 3.49
N LEU A 400 13.27 19.94 2.61
CA LEU A 400 13.40 20.16 1.17
C LEU A 400 13.57 21.66 0.89
N ASN A 401 14.80 22.12 0.92
CA ASN A 401 15.13 23.54 0.79
C ASN A 401 15.44 23.90 -0.67
N PRO A 402 14.63 24.77 -1.31
CA PRO A 402 14.83 25.14 -2.72
C PRO A 402 16.10 25.95 -3.00
N ASN A 403 16.78 26.41 -1.95
CA ASN A 403 18.01 27.20 -2.10
C ASN A 403 19.30 26.36 -1.91
N LEU A 404 19.19 25.05 -1.73
CA LEU A 404 20.33 24.16 -1.57
C LEU A 404 20.48 23.26 -2.82
N PRO A 405 21.31 23.67 -3.81
CA PRO A 405 21.62 22.86 -4.97
C PRO A 405 22.49 21.65 -4.59
N ILE A 406 22.59 20.66 -5.47
CA ILE A 406 23.39 19.45 -5.24
C ILE A 406 24.85 19.76 -4.89
N GLY A 407 25.42 20.81 -5.48
CA GLY A 407 26.79 21.27 -5.19
C GLY A 407 27.02 21.61 -3.73
N TRP A 408 26.01 22.16 -3.04
CA TRP A 408 26.08 22.44 -1.60
C TRP A 408 26.27 21.17 -0.77
N TYR A 409 25.54 20.10 -1.12
CA TYR A 409 25.66 18.79 -0.45
C TYR A 409 27.00 18.13 -0.72
N GLU A 410 27.47 18.19 -1.96
CA GLU A 410 28.77 17.65 -2.34
C GLU A 410 29.92 18.33 -1.60
N GLU A 411 29.89 19.65 -1.48
CA GLU A 411 30.89 20.41 -0.72
C GLU A 411 30.82 20.08 0.77
N LEU A 412 29.61 19.97 1.33
CA LEU A 412 29.42 19.57 2.73
C LEU A 412 30.01 18.20 3.00
N PHE A 413 29.70 17.21 2.16
CA PHE A 413 30.14 15.83 2.37
C PHE A 413 31.65 15.69 2.22
N ARG A 414 32.25 16.28 1.16
CA ARG A 414 33.71 16.28 0.99
C ARG A 414 34.42 16.95 2.18
N TRP A 415 33.92 18.09 2.61
CA TRP A 415 34.47 18.79 3.78
C TRP A 415 34.34 17.96 5.06
N MET A 416 33.20 17.33 5.30
CA MET A 416 32.99 16.48 6.46
C MET A 416 33.97 15.28 6.45
N LYS A 417 34.10 14.58 5.32
CA LYS A 417 35.01 13.44 5.18
C LYS A 417 36.48 13.81 5.32
N ALA A 418 36.85 15.04 4.92
CA ALA A 418 38.22 15.54 5.03
C ALA A 418 38.62 15.91 6.49
N ASN A 419 37.63 16.27 7.34
CA ASN A 419 37.92 16.83 8.66
C ASN A 419 37.50 15.95 9.84
N PHE A 420 36.57 14.98 9.63
CA PHE A 420 36.01 14.18 10.72
C PHE A 420 35.97 12.68 10.34
N PRO A 421 36.32 11.78 11.29
CA PRO A 421 36.26 10.32 11.06
C PRO A 421 34.84 9.79 11.25
N LEU A 422 33.84 10.43 10.61
CA LEU A 422 32.43 10.12 10.76
C LEU A 422 31.85 9.57 9.45
N ALA A 423 31.01 8.56 9.56
CA ALA A 423 30.20 8.11 8.45
C ALA A 423 29.00 9.05 8.22
N ILE A 424 28.62 9.25 6.95
CA ILE A 424 27.47 10.05 6.54
C ILE A 424 26.30 9.13 6.25
N HIS A 425 25.39 8.96 7.22
CA HIS A 425 24.07 8.36 7.03
C HIS A 425 23.12 9.52 6.72
N GLY A 426 23.01 9.87 5.45
CA GLY A 426 22.48 11.18 5.08
C GLY A 426 21.38 11.15 4.05
N LEU A 427 20.59 12.19 4.09
CA LEU A 427 19.44 12.44 3.24
C LEU A 427 18.36 11.37 3.38
N SER A 428 17.15 11.68 2.97
CA SER A 428 16.07 10.70 2.82
C SER A 428 15.80 10.45 1.35
N PRO A 429 15.10 9.40 0.95
CA PRO A 429 14.64 9.24 -0.42
C PRO A 429 13.87 10.45 -0.94
N GLU A 430 13.13 11.12 -0.07
CA GLU A 430 12.41 12.35 -0.40
C GLU A 430 13.36 13.52 -0.74
N GLU A 431 14.44 13.69 0.04
CA GLU A 431 15.46 14.72 -0.24
C GLU A 431 16.19 14.43 -1.56
N ILE A 432 16.56 13.17 -1.82
CA ILE A 432 17.22 12.76 -3.06
C ILE A 432 16.33 12.98 -4.27
N ARG A 433 15.05 12.61 -4.19
CA ARG A 433 14.06 12.88 -5.23
C ARG A 433 13.94 14.38 -5.51
N TYR A 434 13.85 15.18 -4.44
CA TYR A 434 13.72 16.63 -4.57
C TYR A 434 14.97 17.28 -5.20
N ILE A 435 16.17 16.86 -4.82
CA ILE A 435 17.42 17.32 -5.45
C ILE A 435 17.41 16.95 -6.94
N ALA A 436 16.96 15.74 -7.29
CA ALA A 436 16.86 15.30 -8.68
C ALA A 436 15.92 16.21 -9.49
N GLU A 437 14.77 16.57 -8.94
CA GLU A 437 13.83 17.52 -9.58
C GLU A 437 14.42 18.93 -9.70
N LEU A 438 15.03 19.43 -8.62
CA LEU A 438 15.61 20.77 -8.58
C LEU A 438 16.71 20.97 -9.64
N GLU A 439 17.51 19.92 -9.87
CA GLU A 439 18.65 19.94 -10.78
C GLU A 439 18.31 19.41 -12.20
N GLY A 440 17.08 18.90 -12.41
CA GLY A 440 16.71 18.26 -13.67
C GLY A 440 17.52 16.99 -13.96
N MET A 441 17.91 16.25 -12.91
CA MET A 441 18.77 15.07 -13.00
C MET A 441 17.98 13.78 -12.73
N SER A 442 18.52 12.63 -13.16
CA SER A 442 17.98 11.35 -12.71
C SER A 442 18.35 11.08 -11.25
N ILE A 443 17.48 10.35 -10.54
CA ILE A 443 17.73 9.86 -9.16
C ILE A 443 19.10 9.16 -9.07
N ARG A 444 19.40 8.31 -10.05
CA ARG A 444 20.67 7.57 -10.13
C ARG A 444 21.87 8.52 -10.15
N ASN A 445 21.87 9.53 -11.02
CA ASN A 445 22.97 10.48 -11.15
C ASN A 445 23.17 11.29 -9.86
N VAL A 446 22.08 11.67 -9.17
CA VAL A 446 22.18 12.35 -7.87
C VAL A 446 22.88 11.45 -6.86
N ILE A 447 22.47 10.19 -6.74
CA ILE A 447 23.08 9.25 -5.79
C ILE A 447 24.55 9.00 -6.14
N GLU A 448 24.91 8.79 -7.41
CA GLU A 448 26.31 8.60 -7.87
C GLU A 448 27.19 9.80 -7.47
N ARG A 449 26.71 11.03 -7.67
CA ARG A 449 27.44 12.25 -7.29
C ARG A 449 27.61 12.36 -5.77
N LEU A 450 26.58 12.04 -5.00
CA LEU A 450 26.63 12.10 -3.54
C LEU A 450 27.57 11.03 -2.96
N ILE A 451 27.58 9.80 -3.53
CA ILE A 451 28.56 8.76 -3.19
C ILE A 451 29.98 9.26 -3.45
N ALA A 452 30.24 9.84 -4.62
CA ALA A 452 31.55 10.40 -4.98
C ALA A 452 31.97 11.54 -4.05
N ALA A 453 31.01 12.23 -3.42
CA ALA A 453 31.27 13.27 -2.42
C ALA A 453 31.45 12.72 -0.99
N GLY A 454 31.10 11.45 -0.71
CA GLY A 454 31.30 10.82 0.59
C GLY A 454 30.04 10.31 1.31
N LEU A 455 28.90 10.24 0.63
CA LEU A 455 27.69 9.62 1.20
C LEU A 455 27.94 8.12 1.42
N ASP A 456 27.75 7.63 2.65
CA ASP A 456 28.01 6.24 3.02
C ASP A 456 26.73 5.40 3.07
N SER A 457 25.56 6.01 3.37
CA SER A 457 24.28 5.32 3.53
C SER A 457 23.11 6.30 3.44
N ILE A 458 21.92 5.77 3.15
CA ILE A 458 20.66 6.53 3.13
C ILE A 458 19.72 5.97 4.19
N PRO A 459 19.21 6.80 5.13
CA PRO A 459 18.17 6.39 6.08
C PRO A 459 16.81 6.23 5.39
N GLY A 460 15.97 5.38 5.98
CA GLY A 460 14.61 5.12 5.49
C GLY A 460 13.60 6.25 5.68
N GLY A 461 14.05 7.42 6.10
CA GLY A 461 13.19 8.57 6.38
C GLY A 461 12.25 8.92 5.22
N GLY A 462 11.12 9.51 5.54
CA GLY A 462 10.12 9.87 4.53
C GLY A 462 9.23 8.72 4.04
N ALA A 463 9.42 7.50 4.53
CA ALA A 463 8.56 6.37 4.21
C ALA A 463 7.16 6.53 4.82
N GLU A 464 7.08 6.96 6.06
CA GLU A 464 5.90 6.88 6.92
C GLU A 464 5.20 5.54 6.76
N ILE A 465 4.08 5.47 6.02
CA ILE A 465 3.52 4.24 5.49
C ILE A 465 3.62 4.27 3.97
N LEU A 466 4.21 3.23 3.37
CA LEU A 466 4.37 3.08 1.93
C LEU A 466 3.04 2.62 1.29
N ASP A 467 2.05 3.49 1.40
CA ASP A 467 0.73 3.39 0.81
C ASP A 467 0.27 4.79 0.39
N ASP A 468 -0.08 4.97 -0.88
CA ASP A 468 -0.32 6.31 -1.42
C ASP A 468 -1.63 6.93 -0.93
N GLU A 469 -2.61 6.14 -0.45
CA GLU A 469 -3.81 6.64 0.20
C GLU A 469 -3.44 7.37 1.51
N ILE A 470 -2.68 6.70 2.37
CA ILE A 470 -2.21 7.28 3.64
C ILE A 470 -1.25 8.45 3.37
N ARG A 471 -0.27 8.27 2.46
CA ARG A 471 0.73 9.32 2.13
C ARG A 471 0.06 10.60 1.66
N HIS A 472 -0.91 10.51 0.75
CA HIS A 472 -1.63 11.67 0.25
C HIS A 472 -2.46 12.35 1.36
N ALA A 473 -3.09 11.59 2.22
CA ALA A 473 -3.88 12.14 3.34
C ALA A 473 -3.03 12.96 4.32
N ILE A 474 -1.81 12.48 4.67
CA ILE A 474 -0.95 13.12 5.68
C ILE A 474 0.07 14.09 5.08
N SER A 475 0.46 13.90 3.81
CA SER A 475 1.52 14.67 3.16
C SER A 475 1.38 14.68 1.63
N PRO A 476 0.41 15.42 1.07
CA PRO A 476 0.05 15.37 -0.35
C PRO A 476 1.15 15.86 -1.31
N LEU A 477 2.19 16.53 -0.80
CA LEU A 477 3.31 17.05 -1.60
C LEU A 477 4.56 16.16 -1.53
N LYS A 478 4.50 15.03 -0.81
CA LYS A 478 5.57 14.03 -0.81
C LYS A 478 5.51 13.14 -2.06
N CYS A 479 6.64 12.49 -2.34
CA CYS A 479 6.71 11.48 -3.41
C CYS A 479 5.77 10.31 -3.18
N THR A 480 5.40 9.63 -4.26
CA THR A 480 4.65 8.37 -4.20
C THR A 480 5.49 7.25 -3.58
N THR A 481 4.80 6.21 -3.16
CA THR A 481 5.42 4.96 -2.69
C THR A 481 6.44 4.42 -3.72
N ASP A 482 6.06 4.37 -4.98
CA ASP A 482 6.93 3.85 -6.05
C ASP A 482 8.21 4.69 -6.22
N THR A 483 8.12 6.00 -6.07
CA THR A 483 9.30 6.88 -6.15
C THR A 483 10.23 6.66 -4.96
N TRP A 484 9.70 6.50 -3.74
CA TRP A 484 10.50 6.17 -2.57
C TRP A 484 11.24 4.83 -2.75
N MET A 485 10.53 3.81 -3.22
CA MET A 485 11.08 2.48 -3.52
C MET A 485 12.15 2.53 -4.62
N GLU A 486 11.95 3.38 -5.66
CA GLU A 486 12.91 3.58 -6.74
C GLU A 486 14.23 4.18 -6.23
N VAL A 487 14.18 5.18 -5.34
CA VAL A 487 15.40 5.75 -4.73
C VAL A 487 16.19 4.66 -4.00
N MET A 488 15.52 3.84 -3.18
CA MET A 488 16.18 2.75 -2.46
C MET A 488 16.75 1.70 -3.40
N ARG A 489 16.00 1.33 -4.45
CA ARG A 489 16.46 0.38 -5.47
C ARG A 489 17.73 0.88 -6.19
N GLN A 490 17.77 2.17 -6.56
CA GLN A 490 18.96 2.76 -7.20
C GLN A 490 20.14 2.83 -6.23
N ALA A 491 19.90 3.18 -4.96
CA ALA A 491 20.94 3.19 -3.92
C ALA A 491 21.56 1.80 -3.75
N HIS A 492 20.74 0.75 -3.64
CA HIS A 492 21.20 -0.63 -3.53
C HIS A 492 21.97 -1.09 -4.78
N ALA A 493 21.48 -0.73 -5.99
CA ALA A 493 22.18 -1.04 -7.25
C ALA A 493 23.55 -0.38 -7.37
N LEU A 494 23.75 0.75 -6.66
CA LEU A 494 25.03 1.45 -6.57
C LEU A 494 25.91 0.99 -5.38
N GLY A 495 25.49 -0.06 -4.67
CA GLY A 495 26.26 -0.67 -3.58
C GLY A 495 26.08 -0.01 -2.21
N LEU A 496 25.19 0.99 -2.08
CA LEU A 496 24.87 1.53 -0.76
C LEU A 496 24.05 0.54 0.06
N ARG A 497 24.34 0.48 1.35
CA ARG A 497 23.48 -0.14 2.36
C ARG A 497 22.59 0.94 2.98
N THR A 498 21.32 0.63 3.20
CA THR A 498 20.33 1.59 3.69
C THR A 498 19.56 1.02 4.87
N THR A 499 18.78 1.86 5.55
CA THR A 499 17.79 1.39 6.52
C THR A 499 16.38 1.53 5.95
N ALA A 500 15.40 0.85 6.54
CA ALA A 500 13.99 1.01 6.22
C ALA A 500 13.24 1.44 7.48
N THR A 501 12.21 2.28 7.32
CA THR A 501 11.45 2.82 8.46
C THR A 501 9.95 2.76 8.21
N MET A 502 9.17 2.72 9.28
CA MET A 502 7.73 2.90 9.26
C MET A 502 7.28 3.82 10.40
N VAL A 503 6.48 4.82 10.10
CA VAL A 503 5.76 5.61 11.10
C VAL A 503 4.28 5.26 11.00
N PHE A 504 3.67 4.85 12.11
CA PHE A 504 2.28 4.44 12.18
C PHE A 504 1.51 5.27 13.22
N GLY A 505 0.18 5.16 13.26
CA GLY A 505 -0.69 5.99 14.11
C GLY A 505 -1.36 7.13 13.33
N PHE A 506 -1.52 6.97 12.02
CA PHE A 506 -2.22 7.91 11.14
C PHE A 506 -3.67 7.50 10.84
N GLY A 507 -4.22 6.51 11.57
CA GLY A 507 -5.51 5.91 11.29
C GLY A 507 -5.45 4.82 10.21
N GLU A 508 -4.27 4.27 9.96
CA GLU A 508 -4.06 3.17 9.04
C GLU A 508 -4.70 1.87 9.53
N GLU A 509 -5.15 1.08 8.57
CA GLU A 509 -5.66 -0.29 8.80
C GLU A 509 -4.52 -1.32 8.75
N PRO A 510 -4.73 -2.55 9.26
CA PRO A 510 -3.73 -3.62 9.21
C PRO A 510 -3.18 -3.89 7.80
N ARG A 511 -4.01 -3.75 6.75
CA ARG A 511 -3.58 -3.92 5.35
C ARG A 511 -2.50 -2.93 4.91
N HIS A 512 -2.55 -1.69 5.42
CA HIS A 512 -1.55 -0.67 5.12
C HIS A 512 -0.21 -1.00 5.76
N LEU A 513 -0.23 -1.50 7.03
CA LEU A 513 0.97 -1.94 7.74
C LEU A 513 1.61 -3.13 7.04
N VAL A 514 0.83 -4.18 6.74
CA VAL A 514 1.33 -5.37 6.05
C VAL A 514 1.78 -5.05 4.63
N GLY A 515 1.03 -4.21 3.90
CA GLY A 515 1.40 -3.76 2.56
C GLY A 515 2.73 -2.99 2.53
N HIS A 516 2.99 -2.16 3.55
CA HIS A 516 4.29 -1.50 3.74
C HIS A 516 5.42 -2.53 3.92
N LEU A 517 5.24 -3.47 4.84
CA LEU A 517 6.23 -4.52 5.11
C LEU A 517 6.47 -5.40 3.88
N GLU A 518 5.44 -5.72 3.09
CA GLU A 518 5.56 -6.53 1.87
C GLU A 518 6.44 -5.84 0.82
N ARG A 519 6.22 -4.55 0.55
CA ARG A 519 7.06 -3.78 -0.39
C ARG A 519 8.53 -3.79 0.01
N LEU A 520 8.81 -3.63 1.31
CA LEU A 520 10.19 -3.68 1.83
C LEU A 520 10.78 -5.08 1.70
N ARG A 521 10.02 -6.14 2.04
CA ARG A 521 10.43 -7.53 1.94
C ARG A 521 10.77 -7.91 0.49
N GLU A 522 9.92 -7.54 -0.46
CA GLU A 522 10.14 -7.77 -1.89
C GLU A 522 11.40 -7.07 -2.42
N LEU A 523 11.65 -5.82 -2.00
CA LEU A 523 12.87 -5.12 -2.40
C LEU A 523 14.10 -5.77 -1.77
N GLN A 524 14.02 -6.17 -0.51
CA GLN A 524 15.09 -6.87 0.19
C GLN A 524 15.41 -8.22 -0.46
N ASP A 525 14.40 -8.99 -0.90
CA ASP A 525 14.62 -10.23 -1.64
C ASP A 525 15.43 -10.01 -2.93
N LYS A 526 15.19 -8.88 -3.60
CA LYS A 526 15.86 -8.54 -4.87
C LYS A 526 17.25 -7.97 -4.68
N THR A 527 17.52 -7.27 -3.57
CA THR A 527 18.72 -6.44 -3.44
C THR A 527 19.58 -6.77 -2.24
N ALA A 528 19.02 -7.36 -1.19
CA ALA A 528 19.64 -7.54 0.13
C ALA A 528 20.29 -6.23 0.66
N GLY A 529 19.74 -5.06 0.28
CA GLY A 529 20.37 -3.75 0.51
C GLY A 529 20.04 -3.13 1.86
N PHE A 530 18.91 -3.49 2.48
CA PHE A 530 18.55 -2.98 3.80
C PHE A 530 19.34 -3.67 4.92
N THR A 531 19.86 -2.88 5.85
CA THR A 531 20.58 -3.35 7.05
C THR A 531 19.67 -3.56 8.24
N ALA A 532 18.65 -2.70 8.39
CA ALA A 532 17.70 -2.79 9.49
C ALA A 532 16.35 -2.16 9.14
N PHE A 533 15.35 -2.57 9.90
CA PHE A 533 14.03 -1.96 9.94
C PHE A 533 13.79 -1.33 11.31
N ILE A 534 13.20 -0.13 11.30
CA ILE A 534 12.84 0.64 12.49
C ILE A 534 11.40 1.12 12.35
N CYS A 535 10.55 0.88 13.34
CA CYS A 535 9.20 1.46 13.35
C CYS A 535 8.94 2.22 14.65
N TRP A 536 8.13 3.28 14.53
CA TRP A 536 7.71 4.08 15.68
C TRP A 536 6.34 4.73 15.47
N PRO A 537 5.62 5.06 16.57
CA PRO A 537 4.35 5.75 16.47
C PRO A 537 4.53 7.24 16.16
N PHE A 538 3.59 7.76 15.41
CA PHE A 538 3.42 9.18 15.20
C PHE A 538 3.25 9.92 16.55
N GLN A 539 3.93 11.06 16.69
CA GLN A 539 3.81 11.95 17.85
C GLN A 539 2.96 13.16 17.42
N ALA A 540 1.77 13.33 18.03
CA ALA A 540 0.77 14.27 17.55
C ALA A 540 0.94 15.70 18.12
N GLU A 541 1.68 15.87 19.23
CA GLU A 541 1.80 17.14 19.91
C GLU A 541 2.38 18.25 19.02
N GLY A 542 1.74 19.39 18.99
CA GLY A 542 2.16 20.55 18.19
C GLY A 542 1.95 20.41 16.68
N THR A 543 1.51 19.25 16.16
CA THR A 543 1.30 19.05 14.72
C THR A 543 -0.07 19.53 14.25
N ARG A 544 -0.23 19.68 12.93
CA ARG A 544 -1.52 20.03 12.32
C ARG A 544 -2.45 18.84 12.12
N LEU A 545 -1.94 17.63 12.27
CA LEU A 545 -2.71 16.40 12.13
C LEU A 545 -3.38 16.09 13.47
N LYS A 546 -4.67 16.41 13.57
CA LYS A 546 -5.50 16.15 14.76
C LYS A 546 -6.04 14.72 14.76
N LEU A 547 -5.16 13.75 14.85
CA LEU A 547 -5.56 12.35 15.04
C LEU A 547 -5.38 12.02 16.53
N HIS A 548 -6.43 11.48 17.14
CA HIS A 548 -6.40 10.91 18.49
C HIS A 548 -6.20 9.38 18.37
N ASP A 549 -5.06 8.97 17.84
CA ASP A 549 -4.66 7.57 17.90
C ASP A 549 -3.64 7.43 19.03
N ASP A 550 -4.14 7.14 20.23
CA ASP A 550 -3.30 6.85 21.40
C ASP A 550 -2.59 5.51 21.16
N THR A 551 -1.47 5.56 20.45
CA THR A 551 -0.67 4.37 20.23
C THR A 551 -0.06 3.91 21.55
N THR A 552 -0.63 2.84 22.09
CA THR A 552 -0.18 2.22 23.33
C THR A 552 1.13 1.42 23.09
N ALA A 553 1.87 1.19 24.19
CA ALA A 553 3.04 0.28 24.16
C ALA A 553 2.68 -1.10 23.59
N MET A 554 1.48 -1.61 23.89
CA MET A 554 1.01 -2.91 23.39
C MET A 554 0.80 -2.91 21.88
N ARG A 555 0.29 -1.83 21.28
CA ARG A 555 0.17 -1.71 19.83
C ARG A 555 1.54 -1.63 19.16
N TYR A 556 2.45 -0.82 19.72
CA TYR A 556 3.83 -0.78 19.25
C TYR A 556 4.48 -2.16 19.26
N LEU A 557 4.44 -2.87 20.39
CA LEU A 557 5.04 -4.21 20.53
C LEU A 557 4.41 -5.23 19.58
N ARG A 558 3.10 -5.14 19.32
CA ARG A 558 2.40 -5.99 18.33
C ARG A 558 2.93 -5.76 16.92
N ILE A 559 3.03 -4.50 16.48
CA ILE A 559 3.55 -4.13 15.16
C ILE A 559 5.02 -4.54 15.05
N PHE A 560 5.80 -4.28 16.08
CA PHE A 560 7.23 -4.58 16.13
C PHE A 560 7.50 -6.09 16.03
N ALA A 561 6.80 -6.92 16.80
CA ALA A 561 6.91 -8.37 16.75
C ALA A 561 6.45 -8.95 15.40
N LEU A 562 5.32 -8.44 14.85
CA LEU A 562 4.88 -8.81 13.51
C LEU A 562 5.96 -8.49 12.47
N SER A 563 6.59 -7.32 12.58
CA SER A 563 7.65 -6.92 11.65
C SER A 563 8.83 -7.90 11.66
N ARG A 564 9.24 -8.44 12.83
CA ARG A 564 10.29 -9.47 12.91
C ARG A 564 9.89 -10.77 12.21
N LEU A 565 8.65 -11.19 12.35
CA LEU A 565 8.17 -12.42 11.73
C LEU A 565 7.94 -12.27 10.23
N TYR A 566 7.51 -11.09 9.79
CA TYR A 566 7.17 -10.83 8.40
C TYR A 566 8.37 -10.46 7.53
N LEU A 567 9.28 -9.64 8.06
CA LEU A 567 10.53 -9.26 7.40
C LEU A 567 11.61 -10.34 7.67
N ASP A 568 11.33 -11.56 7.25
CA ASP A 568 12.16 -12.75 7.46
C ASP A 568 13.56 -12.65 6.86
N ASN A 569 13.75 -11.74 5.90
CA ASN A 569 14.98 -11.45 5.16
C ASN A 569 15.74 -10.19 5.68
N PHE A 570 15.25 -9.50 6.73
CA PHE A 570 15.94 -8.36 7.33
C PHE A 570 16.86 -8.81 8.49
N PRO A 571 18.18 -8.47 8.44
CA PRO A 571 19.08 -8.84 9.52
C PRO A 571 18.81 -8.05 10.81
N GLY A 572 18.57 -6.72 10.72
CA GLY A 572 18.38 -5.85 11.86
C GLY A 572 16.92 -5.47 12.10
N LEU A 573 16.50 -5.51 13.37
CA LEU A 573 15.26 -4.91 13.87
C LEU A 573 15.60 -4.05 15.09
N GLN A 574 15.46 -2.72 14.91
CA GLN A 574 15.86 -1.74 15.92
C GLN A 574 14.63 -1.25 16.70
N VAL A 575 14.72 -1.22 18.04
CA VAL A 575 13.67 -0.67 18.90
C VAL A 575 13.67 0.87 18.84
N SER A 576 12.51 1.48 19.08
CA SER A 576 12.36 2.95 19.11
C SER A 576 12.11 3.46 20.53
N TRP A 577 13.15 3.42 21.38
CA TRP A 577 13.08 3.98 22.72
C TRP A 577 12.85 5.50 22.75
N PRO A 578 13.29 6.32 21.76
CA PRO A 578 13.07 7.77 21.81
C PRO A 578 11.59 8.17 21.81
N THR A 579 10.73 7.38 21.19
CA THR A 579 9.29 7.64 21.11
C THR A 579 8.47 6.87 22.14
N MET A 580 8.92 5.66 22.52
CA MET A 580 8.16 4.76 23.39
C MET A 580 8.65 4.70 24.84
N GLY A 581 9.80 5.30 25.12
CA GLY A 581 10.50 5.18 26.39
C GLY A 581 11.44 3.98 26.43
N PRO A 582 12.47 4.06 27.29
CA PRO A 582 13.50 3.04 27.39
C PRO A 582 12.99 1.67 27.87
N GLU A 583 11.98 1.66 28.75
CA GLU A 583 11.38 0.43 29.27
C GLU A 583 10.65 -0.35 28.18
N VAL A 584 9.89 0.34 27.33
CA VAL A 584 9.23 -0.30 26.17
C VAL A 584 10.28 -0.75 25.16
N GLY A 585 11.33 0.04 24.94
CA GLY A 585 12.48 -0.37 24.13
C GLY A 585 13.12 -1.65 24.63
N GLN A 586 13.34 -1.76 25.96
CA GLN A 586 13.88 -2.94 26.63
C GLN A 586 12.99 -4.18 26.41
N VAL A 587 11.67 -4.05 26.58
CA VAL A 587 10.71 -5.13 26.30
C VAL A 587 10.74 -5.51 24.81
N GLY A 588 10.90 -4.54 23.91
CA GLY A 588 11.01 -4.75 22.46
C GLY A 588 12.15 -5.71 22.08
N LEU A 589 13.24 -5.77 22.86
CA LEU A 589 14.30 -6.74 22.64
C LEU A 589 13.80 -8.20 22.79
N ARG A 590 12.82 -8.44 23.68
CA ARG A 590 12.17 -9.75 23.85
C ARG A 590 10.96 -9.95 22.90
N PHE A 591 10.68 -8.96 22.07
CA PHE A 591 9.71 -8.99 21.00
C PHE A 591 10.36 -9.02 19.60
N GLY A 592 11.59 -9.53 19.51
CA GLY A 592 12.28 -9.75 18.26
C GLY A 592 13.36 -8.73 17.92
N GLY A 593 13.58 -7.69 18.74
CA GLY A 593 14.64 -6.70 18.55
C GLY A 593 16.03 -7.26 18.78
N ASN A 594 17.00 -6.84 17.96
CA ASN A 594 18.42 -7.15 18.10
C ASN A 594 19.34 -5.92 18.06
N ASP A 595 18.73 -4.73 18.03
CA ASP A 595 19.44 -3.45 18.07
C ASP A 595 18.67 -2.45 18.96
N PHE A 596 19.36 -1.81 19.91
CA PHE A 596 18.76 -0.83 20.80
C PHE A 596 18.69 0.58 20.18
N GLY A 597 19.34 0.77 19.04
CA GLY A 597 19.40 2.04 18.34
C GLY A 597 20.53 2.96 18.81
N SER A 598 20.31 4.24 18.67
CA SER A 598 21.29 5.29 18.93
C SER A 598 21.25 5.78 20.38
N ALA A 599 22.41 6.15 20.94
CA ALA A 599 22.50 7.01 22.13
C ALA A 599 21.93 8.42 21.89
N MET A 600 21.66 8.75 20.64
CA MET A 600 20.99 9.94 20.12
C MET A 600 21.40 11.24 20.86
N ILE A 601 22.65 11.66 20.64
CA ILE A 601 23.23 12.86 21.29
C ILE A 601 22.35 14.09 21.08
N GLU A 602 21.68 14.17 19.92
CA GLU A 602 20.74 15.25 19.58
C GLU A 602 19.57 14.68 18.79
N GLU A 603 18.36 15.12 19.09
CA GLU A 603 17.17 14.80 18.35
C GLU A 603 16.25 16.05 18.35
N ASN A 604 15.97 16.59 17.16
CA ASN A 604 15.25 17.86 16.99
C ASN A 604 13.86 17.71 16.36
N VAL A 605 13.56 16.56 15.77
CA VAL A 605 12.30 16.36 15.00
C VAL A 605 11.20 15.82 15.92
N VAL A 606 11.48 14.73 16.62
CA VAL A 606 10.50 14.07 17.50
C VAL A 606 10.38 14.81 18.83
N SER A 607 11.46 15.46 19.29
CA SER A 607 11.42 16.28 20.51
C SER A 607 10.50 17.49 20.39
N GLN A 608 10.35 18.09 19.19
CA GLN A 608 9.37 19.15 18.94
C GLN A 608 7.91 18.65 18.92
N ALA A 609 7.72 17.34 18.93
CA ALA A 609 6.41 16.68 19.05
C ALA A 609 6.24 16.00 20.42
N GLY A 610 7.00 16.39 21.44
CA GLY A 610 6.80 15.99 22.84
C GLY A 610 7.65 14.79 23.33
N ALA A 611 8.51 14.19 22.51
CA ALA A 611 9.41 13.14 22.98
C ALA A 611 10.54 13.73 23.85
N VAL A 612 10.68 13.24 25.09
CA VAL A 612 11.58 13.83 26.10
C VAL A 612 12.68 12.89 26.60
N PHE A 613 12.72 11.65 26.10
CA PHE A 613 13.69 10.67 26.59
C PHE A 613 15.10 10.96 26.09
N LYS A 614 16.09 10.81 26.99
CA LYS A 614 17.53 10.90 26.68
C LYS A 614 18.25 9.78 27.40
N LEU A 615 19.13 9.07 26.70
CA LEU A 615 19.96 7.99 27.26
C LEU A 615 21.42 8.23 26.91
N SER A 616 22.30 8.00 27.88
CA SER A 616 23.73 7.82 27.64
C SER A 616 24.03 6.42 27.08
N ALA A 617 25.23 6.22 26.57
CA ALA A 617 25.69 4.87 26.18
C ALA A 617 25.61 3.88 27.34
N ASP A 618 26.00 4.30 28.55
CA ASP A 618 25.95 3.49 29.77
C ASP A 618 24.51 3.10 30.15
N ASP A 619 23.55 4.02 29.98
CA ASP A 619 22.13 3.71 30.19
C ASP A 619 21.64 2.64 29.19
N ILE A 620 21.99 2.78 27.91
CA ILE A 620 21.64 1.80 26.87
C ILE A 620 22.22 0.44 27.22
N GLU A 621 23.49 0.38 27.57
CA GLU A 621 24.12 -0.88 27.97
C GLU A 621 23.44 -1.51 29.20
N ARG A 622 23.06 -0.70 30.19
CA ARG A 622 22.32 -1.16 31.36
C ARG A 622 20.96 -1.74 30.97
N TYR A 623 20.18 -1.08 30.09
CA TYR A 623 18.90 -1.60 29.61
C TYR A 623 19.08 -2.90 28.83
N ILE A 624 20.10 -3.02 27.99
CA ILE A 624 20.41 -4.24 27.24
C ILE A 624 20.76 -5.40 28.20
N ARG A 625 21.66 -5.15 29.18
CA ARG A 625 22.07 -6.17 30.17
C ARG A 625 20.91 -6.61 31.06
N THR A 626 20.07 -5.68 31.51
CA THR A 626 18.91 -6.03 32.35
C THR A 626 17.80 -6.73 31.56
N ALA A 627 17.78 -6.62 30.23
CA ALA A 627 16.97 -7.47 29.34
C ALA A 627 17.56 -8.89 29.17
N GLY A 628 18.77 -9.16 29.69
CA GLY A 628 19.45 -10.45 29.59
C GLY A 628 20.22 -10.64 28.28
N PHE A 629 20.77 -9.56 27.71
CA PHE A 629 21.58 -9.57 26.51
C PHE A 629 22.96 -8.95 26.74
N GLU A 630 23.90 -9.24 25.86
CA GLU A 630 25.25 -8.66 25.85
C GLU A 630 25.25 -7.41 24.94
N PRO A 631 25.53 -6.20 25.46
CA PRO A 631 25.62 -5.01 24.64
C PRO A 631 26.90 -4.99 23.80
N ARG A 632 26.76 -4.57 22.52
CA ARG A 632 27.91 -4.33 21.63
C ARG A 632 27.68 -3.05 20.82
N ARG A 633 28.71 -2.21 20.78
CA ARG A 633 28.74 -1.06 19.88
C ARG A 633 28.86 -1.55 18.45
N ARG A 634 28.18 -0.85 17.53
CA ARG A 634 28.26 -1.09 16.09
C ARG A 634 28.60 0.17 15.30
N ASN A 635 29.00 -0.02 14.07
CA ASN A 635 29.09 1.06 13.09
C ASN A 635 27.78 1.19 12.28
N MET A 636 27.78 2.08 11.27
CA MET A 636 26.67 2.34 10.37
C MET A 636 26.26 1.09 9.56
N ARG A 637 27.19 0.20 9.26
CA ARG A 637 26.93 -1.03 8.49
C ARG A 637 26.39 -2.18 9.35
N TYR A 638 26.07 -1.92 10.61
CA TYR A 638 25.69 -2.91 11.61
C TYR A 638 26.80 -3.93 11.92
N GLU A 639 28.05 -3.59 11.60
CA GLU A 639 29.22 -4.35 12.00
C GLU A 639 29.59 -4.02 13.44
N ARG A 640 29.86 -5.05 14.24
CA ARG A 640 30.24 -4.91 15.65
C ARG A 640 31.63 -4.30 15.76
N LEU A 641 31.76 -3.29 16.60
CA LEU A 641 33.05 -2.72 16.92
C LEU A 641 33.75 -3.57 17.99
N ALA A 642 35.09 -3.54 17.99
CA ALA A 642 35.87 -4.17 19.07
C ALA A 642 35.42 -3.61 20.43
N ALA A 643 35.47 -4.44 21.46
CA ALA A 643 35.26 -3.98 22.83
C ALA A 643 36.34 -2.92 23.15
N ALA A 644 35.87 -1.77 23.66
CA ALA A 644 36.76 -0.68 24.05
C ALA A 644 37.60 -1.06 25.25
#